data_390f7ec365e827fd11f5fc78750ff053
#
_entry.id   390f7ec365e827fd11f5fc78750ff053
#
_cell.length_a   1.000
_cell.length_b   1.000
_cell.length_c   1.000
_cell.angle_alpha   90.00
_cell.angle_beta   90.00
_cell.angle_gamma   90.00
#
_symmetry.space_group_name_H-M   'P 1'
#
loop_
_entity.id
_entity.type
_entity.pdbx_description
1 polymer ?
#
loop_
_entity_poly.entity_id
_entity_poly.type
_entity_poly.pdbx_seq_one_letter_code
_entity_poly.pdbx_strand_id
1 'polypeptide(L)'
;MPSAARPIKIIAVVLLVVLCFSGAAVAVAKTKKKPAPAPKAPSGPPPVYVFPIPDGHFASPATQLTFRGAPASQLGTITVIGSSSGVHTGTIAADSDGDGGSFIPSTPFMPGETVTVSTSLNIEGSGNGSYAFGVATPAGTIPPARRPAAPRVPGDIWVFHSRPDLAPAAVTITKRDLAATGDIFLAPQIGPLQQGPELIGPNGGLIWFDPVPQNDAAADFREQYYDGQPVLTWWQGNEAAGVGSGQDIIVNSSYQEIKAVTAGNGLTADLHEFQLTPRGTALITAAFPVVVNASSVKGSTQEVVLDAVVQEIDIATGLVLFQWDSLDHVPLNASYSGLPTKVHTANNVASPFDYFHVNSIEPDMDGNLLISGRNTWAVYKVNRSTGAVMWTLGGKSSSFRLGPGASFAFQHDVRVQAFGDQFLTMFDDGAGPPYVHSQSRALKLELNLKHMTADVVSQRLHSPPLLSSYEGNDEQLPGRNDFVGWGQQPYFSQYNPQGKLVFDGRFVDDNITYRAYRFQWTGTPTTPPAVATARHGRKMTVYVSWNGATNVVSWRVFGGGSAAALKPVVTAPKKGFETAITTGARGYVAVQALGFKARPLGSRSAVVQVPAPPPPPKPKPKPKPKPKPKPKPKPKLTVRRAARTAAAKPTSKPSAKRTTANSR
;
A
#
# COMPACT_ATOMS: atom_id res chain seq x y z
N MET A 1 -68.26 8.06 -4.49
CA MET A 1 -68.67 7.67 -3.12
C MET A 1 -67.52 6.89 -2.52
N PRO A 2 -66.94 7.30 -1.41
CA PRO A 2 -65.71 6.71 -0.87
C PRO A 2 -66.02 5.61 0.14
N SER A 3 -65.15 4.59 0.19
CA SER A 3 -65.10 3.62 1.28
C SER A 3 -63.78 3.76 2.03
N ALA A 4 -63.92 4.03 3.33
CA ALA A 4 -62.85 4.26 4.27
C ALA A 4 -62.23 2.95 4.73
N ALA A 5 -60.90 2.85 4.74
CA ALA A 5 -60.14 1.81 5.40
C ALA A 5 -59.63 2.28 6.76
N ARG A 6 -60.00 1.57 7.83
CA ARG A 6 -59.54 1.76 9.22
C ARG A 6 -58.17 1.09 9.44
N PRO A 7 -57.35 1.57 10.36
CA PRO A 7 -56.04 0.98 10.70
C PRO A 7 -56.21 -0.20 11.67
N ILE A 8 -55.51 -1.29 11.39
CA ILE A 8 -55.42 -2.48 12.25
C ILE A 8 -54.29 -2.25 13.27
N LYS A 9 -54.66 -2.27 14.56
CA LYS A 9 -53.72 -2.31 15.70
C LYS A 9 -53.28 -3.76 15.89
N ILE A 10 -51.98 -4.01 15.79
CA ILE A 10 -51.39 -5.32 16.15
C ILE A 10 -51.07 -5.28 17.65
N ILE A 11 -51.79 -6.10 18.43
CA ILE A 11 -51.53 -6.38 19.85
C ILE A 11 -50.56 -7.56 19.90
N ALA A 12 -49.36 -7.37 20.46
CA ALA A 12 -48.44 -8.44 20.78
C ALA A 12 -48.88 -9.16 22.07
N VAL A 13 -49.22 -10.43 21.93
CA VAL A 13 -49.51 -11.33 23.06
C VAL A 13 -48.22 -12.05 23.40
N VAL A 14 -47.66 -11.77 24.59
CA VAL A 14 -46.57 -12.54 25.20
C VAL A 14 -47.19 -13.73 25.93
N LEU A 15 -46.94 -14.92 25.43
CA LEU A 15 -47.35 -16.17 26.08
C LEU A 15 -46.26 -16.63 27.05
N LEU A 16 -46.53 -16.53 28.35
CA LEU A 16 -45.70 -17.07 29.42
C LEU A 16 -46.08 -18.51 29.67
N VAL A 17 -45.25 -19.49 29.28
CA VAL A 17 -45.43 -20.89 29.64
C VAL A 17 -44.69 -21.20 30.93
N VAL A 18 -45.43 -21.40 32.01
CA VAL A 18 -44.90 -21.87 33.29
C VAL A 18 -45.04 -23.41 33.29
N LEU A 19 -43.90 -24.10 33.21
CA LEU A 19 -43.79 -25.54 33.42
C LEU A 19 -43.41 -25.82 34.88
N CYS A 20 -44.35 -26.28 35.68
CA CYS A 20 -44.09 -26.83 37.00
C CYS A 20 -43.48 -28.23 36.88
N PHE A 21 -42.20 -28.39 37.23
CA PHE A 21 -41.59 -29.67 37.55
C PHE A 21 -41.38 -29.79 39.04
N SER A 22 -42.11 -30.64 39.69
CA SER A 22 -41.87 -31.13 41.06
C SER A 22 -40.75 -32.20 41.01
N GLY A 23 -39.58 -31.86 41.43
CA GLY A 23 -38.44 -32.77 41.57
C GLY A 23 -37.75 -32.58 42.90
N ALA A 24 -37.58 -33.66 43.66
CA ALA A 24 -37.03 -33.73 45.01
C ALA A 24 -35.67 -33.04 45.15
N ALA A 25 -35.56 -32.17 46.12
CA ALA A 25 -34.31 -31.47 46.49
C ALA A 25 -33.35 -32.42 47.19
N VAL A 26 -32.26 -32.80 46.53
CA VAL A 26 -31.07 -33.34 47.19
C VAL A 26 -30.23 -32.14 47.64
N ALA A 27 -30.12 -31.91 48.91
CA ALA A 27 -29.29 -30.85 49.49
C ALA A 27 -27.81 -31.22 49.34
N VAL A 28 -27.13 -30.70 48.32
CA VAL A 28 -25.68 -30.69 48.24
C VAL A 28 -25.18 -29.45 49.00
N ALA A 29 -24.54 -29.66 50.13
CA ALA A 29 -23.89 -28.60 50.89
C ALA A 29 -22.79 -27.94 50.02
N LYS A 30 -23.06 -26.76 49.45
CA LYS A 30 -22.06 -25.89 48.81
C LYS A 30 -21.23 -25.25 49.89
N THR A 31 -20.04 -25.79 50.15
CA THR A 31 -18.98 -25.05 50.85
C THR A 31 -18.67 -23.80 50.06
N LYS A 32 -19.07 -22.64 50.54
CA LYS A 32 -18.66 -21.33 50.01
C LYS A 32 -17.14 -21.20 50.21
N LYS A 33 -16.35 -21.49 49.20
CA LYS A 33 -14.95 -21.04 49.10
C LYS A 33 -14.99 -19.51 49.18
N LYS A 34 -14.36 -18.96 50.26
CA LYS A 34 -14.13 -17.51 50.36
C LYS A 34 -13.42 -17.05 49.10
N PRO A 35 -13.87 -15.98 48.43
CA PRO A 35 -13.14 -15.44 47.27
C PRO A 35 -11.69 -15.18 47.72
N ALA A 36 -10.73 -15.55 46.87
CA ALA A 36 -9.35 -15.17 47.08
C ALA A 36 -9.29 -13.63 47.18
N PRO A 37 -8.47 -13.08 48.09
CA PRO A 37 -8.29 -11.64 48.17
C PRO A 37 -7.89 -11.14 46.80
N ALA A 38 -8.51 -10.04 46.33
CA ALA A 38 -8.05 -9.35 45.15
C ALA A 38 -6.55 -9.04 45.28
N PRO A 39 -5.76 -9.17 44.23
CA PRO A 39 -4.34 -8.78 44.25
C PRO A 39 -4.26 -7.38 44.85
N LYS A 40 -3.43 -7.17 45.88
CA LYS A 40 -3.12 -5.83 46.38
C LYS A 40 -2.61 -5.02 45.19
N ALA A 41 -3.21 -3.86 44.95
CA ALA A 41 -2.62 -2.88 44.04
C ALA A 41 -1.16 -2.63 44.41
N PRO A 42 -0.24 -2.53 43.46
CA PRO A 42 1.16 -2.25 43.75
C PRO A 42 1.26 -0.99 44.63
N SER A 43 1.94 -1.07 45.72
CA SER A 43 2.17 0.07 46.63
C SER A 43 3.37 0.87 46.11
N GLY A 44 3.14 1.84 45.20
CA GLY A 44 4.17 2.69 44.63
C GLY A 44 3.60 3.57 43.51
N PRO A 45 4.36 4.56 43.03
CA PRO A 45 3.98 5.30 41.82
C PRO A 45 3.85 4.33 40.64
N PRO A 46 2.94 4.60 39.69
CA PRO A 46 2.79 3.78 38.51
C PRO A 46 4.13 3.66 37.75
N PRO A 47 4.38 2.54 37.06
CA PRO A 47 5.60 2.37 36.31
C PRO A 47 5.61 3.33 35.10
N VAL A 48 6.80 3.86 34.78
CA VAL A 48 7.09 4.61 33.56
C VAL A 48 7.81 3.67 32.59
N TYR A 49 7.29 3.57 31.38
CA TYR A 49 7.89 2.79 30.31
C TYR A 49 8.83 3.65 29.48
N VAL A 50 9.93 3.08 29.02
CA VAL A 50 10.97 3.83 28.30
C VAL A 50 11.37 3.14 27.00
N PHE A 51 11.75 3.96 26.03
CA PHE A 51 12.36 3.53 24.77
C PHE A 51 13.54 4.46 24.46
N PRO A 52 14.76 3.92 24.20
CA PRO A 52 15.13 2.50 24.18
C PRO A 52 14.84 1.79 25.51
N ILE A 53 14.53 0.47 25.41
CA ILE A 53 14.23 -0.36 26.59
C ILE A 53 15.49 -0.57 27.44
N PRO A 54 15.35 -0.80 28.78
CA PRO A 54 16.46 -1.24 29.61
C PRO A 54 17.12 -2.49 29.02
N ASP A 55 18.45 -2.50 29.01
CA ASP A 55 19.29 -3.57 28.46
C ASP A 55 19.09 -3.86 26.95
N GLY A 56 18.41 -3.00 26.18
CA GLY A 56 18.40 -3.03 24.71
C GLY A 56 19.80 -2.73 24.15
N HIS A 57 20.08 -3.18 22.90
CA HIS A 57 21.42 -3.12 22.31
C HIS A 57 21.49 -2.41 20.97
N PHE A 58 20.33 -2.14 20.33
CA PHE A 58 20.28 -1.70 18.93
C PHE A 58 19.68 -0.31 18.73
N ALA A 59 19.72 0.55 19.77
CA ALA A 59 19.26 1.93 19.64
C ALA A 59 20.05 2.69 18.57
N SER A 60 19.36 3.49 17.76
CA SER A 60 20.01 4.38 16.78
C SER A 60 20.88 5.41 17.50
N PRO A 61 22.03 5.82 16.93
CA PRO A 61 22.81 6.96 17.45
C PRO A 61 22.02 8.27 17.58
N ALA A 62 20.95 8.44 16.78
CA ALA A 62 20.07 9.61 16.80
C ALA A 62 18.81 9.41 17.64
N THR A 63 18.77 8.38 18.50
CA THR A 63 17.56 8.06 19.28
C THR A 63 17.23 9.16 20.27
N GLN A 64 15.93 9.50 20.38
CA GLN A 64 15.38 10.18 21.57
C GLN A 64 15.23 9.19 22.73
N LEU A 65 15.02 9.68 23.93
CA LEU A 65 14.66 8.86 25.09
C LEU A 65 13.21 9.14 25.43
N THR A 66 12.33 8.21 25.10
CA THR A 66 10.88 8.31 25.31
C THR A 66 10.51 7.82 26.71
N PHE A 67 9.63 8.53 27.39
CA PHE A 67 9.08 8.18 28.71
C PHE A 67 7.55 8.18 28.61
N ARG A 68 6.90 7.06 28.91
CA ARG A 68 5.45 6.90 28.83
C ARG A 68 4.85 6.50 30.18
N GLY A 69 3.68 7.04 30.53
CA GLY A 69 3.00 6.80 31.81
C GLY A 69 3.20 7.90 32.85
N ALA A 70 3.88 9.01 32.48
CA ALA A 70 3.97 10.23 33.27
C ALA A 70 4.07 11.43 32.35
N PRO A 71 3.28 12.52 32.55
CA PRO A 71 3.34 13.69 31.68
C PRO A 71 4.73 14.33 31.71
N ALA A 72 5.13 14.98 30.60
CA ALA A 72 6.44 15.59 30.43
C ALA A 72 6.86 16.51 31.58
N SER A 73 5.91 17.24 32.18
CA SER A 73 6.13 18.12 33.34
C SER A 73 6.53 17.39 34.63
N GLN A 74 6.33 16.07 34.69
CA GLN A 74 6.65 15.22 35.86
C GLN A 74 7.91 14.37 35.67
N LEU A 75 8.57 14.44 34.49
CA LEU A 75 9.78 13.64 34.22
C LEU A 75 10.98 14.04 35.10
N GLY A 76 10.97 15.26 35.63
CA GLY A 76 12.03 15.75 36.52
C GLY A 76 13.39 15.88 35.83
N THR A 77 14.45 15.69 36.60
CA THR A 77 15.82 15.73 36.05
C THR A 77 16.17 14.38 35.41
N ILE A 78 16.60 14.41 34.17
CA ILE A 78 17.10 13.25 33.44
C ILE A 78 18.59 13.48 33.18
N THR A 79 19.42 12.55 33.68
CA THR A 79 20.87 12.56 33.43
C THR A 79 21.19 11.46 32.43
N VAL A 80 21.87 11.81 31.34
CA VAL A 80 22.21 10.90 30.24
C VAL A 80 23.71 10.91 30.03
N ILE A 81 24.36 9.76 30.12
CA ILE A 81 25.82 9.61 30.01
C ILE A 81 26.15 8.47 29.04
N GLY A 82 26.79 8.82 27.93
CA GLY A 82 27.41 7.84 27.02
C GLY A 82 28.79 7.43 27.53
N SER A 83 29.10 6.13 27.43
CA SER A 83 30.39 5.59 27.90
C SER A 83 31.60 6.14 27.13
N SER A 84 31.40 6.62 25.92
CA SER A 84 32.44 7.20 25.06
C SER A 84 32.19 8.69 24.79
N SER A 85 30.93 9.11 24.65
CA SER A 85 30.56 10.50 24.34
C SER A 85 30.42 11.39 25.56
N GLY A 86 30.32 10.82 26.79
CA GLY A 86 30.20 11.58 28.05
C GLY A 86 28.77 12.08 28.30
N VAL A 87 28.65 13.21 28.98
CA VAL A 87 27.34 13.76 29.38
C VAL A 87 26.62 14.38 28.18
N HIS A 88 25.38 13.98 27.95
CA HIS A 88 24.49 14.57 26.95
C HIS A 88 23.54 15.58 27.58
N THR A 89 23.51 16.78 27.03
CA THR A 89 22.45 17.77 27.24
C THR A 89 21.33 17.56 26.23
N GLY A 90 20.13 18.03 26.54
CA GLY A 90 18.98 17.90 25.64
C GLY A 90 17.80 18.74 26.11
N THR A 91 16.68 18.58 25.41
CA THR A 91 15.41 19.23 25.71
C THR A 91 14.32 18.19 25.96
N ILE A 92 13.34 18.54 26.81
CA ILE A 92 12.14 17.71 26.98
C ILE A 92 11.06 18.24 26.05
N ALA A 93 10.52 17.35 25.22
CA ALA A 93 9.32 17.59 24.40
C ALA A 93 8.16 16.76 24.94
N ALA A 94 6.97 17.34 25.03
CA ALA A 94 5.78 16.65 25.50
C ALA A 94 5.10 15.89 24.34
N ASP A 95 4.58 14.71 24.64
CA ASP A 95 3.72 13.98 23.74
C ASP A 95 2.34 14.67 23.65
N SER A 96 1.70 14.62 22.48
CA SER A 96 0.44 15.33 22.25
C SER A 96 -0.73 14.80 23.08
N ASP A 97 -0.67 13.53 23.51
CA ASP A 97 -1.70 12.90 24.34
C ASP A 97 -1.54 13.21 25.85
N GLY A 98 -0.46 13.88 26.24
CA GLY A 98 -0.19 14.28 27.63
C GLY A 98 0.22 13.14 28.57
N ASP A 99 0.41 11.91 28.06
CA ASP A 99 0.78 10.72 28.83
C ASP A 99 2.28 10.39 28.73
N GLY A 100 3.09 11.34 28.30
CA GLY A 100 4.53 11.13 28.15
C GLY A 100 5.29 12.37 27.73
N GLY A 101 6.57 12.13 27.47
CA GLY A 101 7.46 13.08 26.85
C GLY A 101 8.80 12.44 26.54
N SER A 102 9.58 13.12 25.71
CA SER A 102 10.85 12.62 25.24
C SER A 102 11.98 13.58 25.60
N PHE A 103 13.08 13.03 26.09
CA PHE A 103 14.35 13.74 26.14
C PHE A 103 15.03 13.63 24.77
N ILE A 104 15.27 14.76 24.12
CA ILE A 104 15.91 14.86 22.83
C ILE A 104 17.34 15.31 23.03
N PRO A 105 18.36 14.42 22.85
CA PRO A 105 19.75 14.78 23.00
C PRO A 105 20.17 15.86 21.98
N SER A 106 20.99 16.83 22.42
CA SER A 106 21.50 17.88 21.55
C SER A 106 22.55 17.40 20.53
N THR A 107 23.15 16.24 20.81
CA THR A 107 24.13 15.57 19.93
C THR A 107 23.86 14.09 19.89
N PRO A 108 24.07 13.43 18.74
CA PRO A 108 23.93 11.98 18.64
C PRO A 108 24.87 11.23 19.59
N PHE A 109 24.50 10.01 19.96
CA PHE A 109 25.35 9.06 20.66
C PHE A 109 26.44 8.49 19.76
N MET A 110 27.52 7.98 20.35
CA MET A 110 28.57 7.29 19.59
C MET A 110 28.16 5.85 19.25
N PRO A 111 28.36 5.41 18.00
CA PRO A 111 28.11 4.02 17.65
C PRO A 111 28.85 3.02 18.54
N GLY A 112 28.15 1.99 19.02
CA GLY A 112 28.71 0.93 19.83
C GLY A 112 28.91 1.26 21.31
N GLU A 113 28.53 2.48 21.77
CA GLU A 113 28.63 2.82 23.18
C GLU A 113 27.43 2.32 24.01
N THR A 114 27.63 2.29 25.32
CA THR A 114 26.56 2.09 26.30
C THR A 114 26.16 3.44 26.87
N VAL A 115 24.85 3.72 26.87
CA VAL A 115 24.28 4.94 27.44
C VAL A 115 23.60 4.59 28.76
N THR A 116 23.95 5.32 29.83
CA THR A 116 23.30 5.23 31.14
C THR A 116 22.37 6.40 31.34
N VAL A 117 21.13 6.11 31.69
CA VAL A 117 20.08 7.10 32.00
C VAL A 117 19.73 7.01 33.46
N SER A 118 19.70 8.14 34.17
CA SER A 118 19.32 8.20 35.60
C SER A 118 18.21 9.22 35.81
N THR A 119 17.16 8.80 36.49
CA THR A 119 15.95 9.59 36.79
C THR A 119 15.49 9.31 38.22
N SER A 120 14.50 10.07 38.70
CA SER A 120 13.76 9.79 39.92
C SER A 120 12.47 8.99 39.70
N LEU A 121 12.21 8.58 38.44
CA LEU A 121 10.99 7.88 38.07
C LEU A 121 11.04 6.39 38.44
N ASN A 122 9.87 5.78 38.59
CA ASN A 122 9.74 4.33 38.73
C ASN A 122 9.78 3.68 37.35
N ILE A 123 10.99 3.51 36.77
CA ILE A 123 11.17 2.93 35.45
C ILE A 123 10.89 1.42 35.49
N GLU A 124 9.99 0.93 34.63
CA GLU A 124 9.75 -0.49 34.46
C GLU A 124 11.02 -1.23 34.01
N GLY A 125 11.32 -2.34 34.66
CA GLY A 125 12.57 -3.09 34.39
C GLY A 125 13.82 -2.51 35.07
N SER A 126 13.70 -1.41 35.83
CA SER A 126 14.79 -0.78 36.58
C SER A 126 14.55 -0.86 38.08
N GLY A 127 15.60 -1.12 38.86
CA GLY A 127 15.48 -1.22 40.31
C GLY A 127 15.42 0.12 41.06
N ASN A 128 15.83 1.25 40.43
CA ASN A 128 16.07 2.51 41.15
C ASN A 128 15.98 3.77 40.22
N GLY A 129 15.26 3.67 39.11
CA GLY A 129 15.15 4.79 38.13
C GLY A 129 16.38 4.98 37.24
N SER A 130 17.38 4.08 37.34
CA SER A 130 18.54 4.08 36.46
C SER A 130 18.51 2.84 35.57
N TYR A 131 18.76 3.02 34.26
CA TYR A 131 18.86 1.95 33.27
C TYR A 131 19.96 2.27 32.25
N ALA A 132 20.32 1.26 31.48
CA ALA A 132 21.29 1.42 30.41
C ALA A 132 20.79 0.76 29.13
N PHE A 133 21.30 1.23 27.97
CA PHE A 133 21.08 0.62 26.68
C PHE A 133 22.31 0.75 25.80
N GLY A 134 22.46 -0.13 24.82
CA GLY A 134 23.53 -0.11 23.83
C GLY A 134 23.11 0.67 22.57
N VAL A 135 24.06 1.37 21.99
CA VAL A 135 23.89 2.08 20.71
C VAL A 135 24.39 1.18 19.59
N ALA A 136 23.58 0.95 18.58
CA ALA A 136 23.97 0.17 17.41
C ALA A 136 25.14 0.79 16.66
N THR A 137 25.86 -0.03 15.90
CA THR A 137 26.83 0.43 14.90
C THR A 137 26.16 0.44 13.52
N PRO A 138 25.73 1.60 12.99
CA PRO A 138 25.11 1.66 11.68
C PRO A 138 26.04 1.17 10.58
N ALA A 139 25.52 0.44 9.63
CA ALA A 139 26.28 -0.06 8.48
C ALA A 139 26.22 0.86 7.25
N GLY A 140 25.64 2.05 7.38
CA GLY A 140 25.40 2.97 6.27
C GLY A 140 24.01 2.81 5.66
N THR A 141 23.76 3.48 4.54
CA THR A 141 22.45 3.47 3.85
C THR A 141 22.43 2.47 2.70
N ILE A 142 21.31 1.79 2.50
CA ILE A 142 21.08 0.96 1.32
C ILE A 142 21.02 1.88 0.09
N PRO A 143 21.84 1.63 -0.95
CA PRO A 143 21.83 2.48 -2.14
C PRO A 143 20.47 2.44 -2.84
N PRO A 144 19.94 3.59 -3.28
CA PRO A 144 18.66 3.62 -4.02
C PRO A 144 18.71 2.72 -5.26
N ALA A 145 17.66 1.94 -5.47
CA ALA A 145 17.53 1.14 -6.67
C ALA A 145 17.02 2.02 -7.83
N ARG A 146 17.62 1.84 -9.02
CA ARG A 146 17.06 2.37 -10.25
C ARG A 146 16.07 1.36 -10.80
N ARG A 147 14.81 1.74 -10.91
CA ARG A 147 13.79 0.90 -11.52
C ARG A 147 13.88 0.98 -13.05
N PRO A 148 14.16 -0.13 -13.76
CA PRO A 148 14.05 -0.14 -15.21
C PRO A 148 12.57 0.01 -15.60
N ALA A 149 12.30 0.77 -16.67
CA ALA A 149 10.97 0.79 -17.25
C ALA A 149 10.58 -0.61 -17.74
N ALA A 150 9.39 -1.07 -17.35
CA ALA A 150 8.87 -2.34 -17.85
C ALA A 150 8.60 -2.28 -19.37
N PRO A 151 8.71 -3.40 -20.09
CA PRO A 151 8.31 -3.47 -21.48
C PRO A 151 6.84 -3.08 -21.67
N ARG A 152 6.55 -2.24 -22.67
CA ARG A 152 5.20 -1.81 -23.02
C ARG A 152 4.44 -2.91 -23.74
N VAL A 153 3.18 -3.13 -23.32
CA VAL A 153 2.22 -3.95 -24.08
C VAL A 153 1.02 -3.08 -24.51
N PRO A 154 0.35 -3.39 -25.63
CA PRO A 154 -0.79 -2.59 -26.06
C PRO A 154 -1.90 -2.52 -25.02
N GLY A 155 -2.29 -1.31 -24.62
CA GLY A 155 -3.35 -1.07 -23.66
C GLY A 155 -2.95 -1.18 -22.19
N ASP A 156 -1.67 -1.27 -21.88
CA ASP A 156 -1.11 -1.33 -20.51
C ASP A 156 -1.29 -0.06 -19.68
N ILE A 157 -1.54 1.08 -20.34
CA ILE A 157 -1.84 2.36 -19.69
C ILE A 157 -3.11 2.98 -20.25
N TRP A 158 -3.75 3.83 -19.47
CA TRP A 158 -4.74 4.77 -19.96
C TRP A 158 -4.09 6.05 -20.50
N VAL A 159 -4.69 6.60 -21.54
CA VAL A 159 -4.28 7.86 -22.17
C VAL A 159 -5.48 8.76 -22.31
N PHE A 160 -5.35 10.02 -21.93
CA PHE A 160 -6.44 10.99 -21.91
C PHE A 160 -6.09 12.23 -22.71
N HIS A 161 -7.07 12.78 -23.46
CA HIS A 161 -6.90 14.04 -24.18
C HIS A 161 -6.93 15.23 -23.22
N SER A 162 -7.80 15.18 -22.20
CA SER A 162 -7.94 16.26 -21.20
C SER A 162 -6.83 16.25 -20.15
N ARG A 163 -6.14 15.12 -19.95
CA ARG A 163 -5.04 14.94 -19.02
C ARG A 163 -3.94 14.10 -19.66
N PRO A 164 -3.25 14.66 -20.69
CA PRO A 164 -2.16 13.95 -21.38
C PRO A 164 -0.90 13.76 -20.51
N ASP A 165 -0.86 14.41 -19.35
CA ASP A 165 0.15 14.30 -18.30
C ASP A 165 0.00 13.04 -17.44
N LEU A 166 -1.16 12.36 -17.48
CA LEU A 166 -1.43 11.14 -16.73
C LEU A 166 -1.32 9.89 -17.62
N ALA A 167 -0.59 8.90 -17.13
CA ALA A 167 -0.40 7.60 -17.76
C ALA A 167 -0.49 6.46 -16.73
N PRO A 168 -1.63 6.32 -16.01
CA PRO A 168 -1.81 5.28 -15.00
C PRO A 168 -1.89 3.89 -15.63
N ALA A 169 -1.62 2.85 -14.84
CA ALA A 169 -1.70 1.46 -15.25
C ALA A 169 -3.14 1.06 -15.58
N ALA A 170 -3.32 0.35 -16.70
CA ALA A 170 -4.65 -0.11 -17.08
C ALA A 170 -4.97 -1.46 -16.45
N VAL A 171 -6.23 -1.62 -16.04
CA VAL A 171 -6.74 -2.88 -15.49
C VAL A 171 -7.85 -3.46 -16.35
N THR A 172 -8.07 -4.78 -16.23
CA THR A 172 -9.18 -5.51 -16.83
C THR A 172 -9.95 -6.23 -15.74
N ILE A 173 -11.27 -6.07 -15.72
CA ILE A 173 -12.16 -6.84 -14.85
C ILE A 173 -12.61 -8.08 -15.60
N THR A 174 -12.17 -9.24 -15.12
CA THR A 174 -12.43 -10.55 -15.74
C THR A 174 -13.73 -11.16 -15.23
N LYS A 175 -14.13 -10.80 -14.00
CA LYS A 175 -15.39 -11.25 -13.37
C LYS A 175 -15.97 -10.17 -12.48
N ARG A 176 -17.30 -10.02 -12.52
CA ARG A 176 -18.04 -9.11 -11.64
C ARG A 176 -19.47 -9.59 -11.41
N ASP A 177 -19.74 -10.05 -10.21
CA ASP A 177 -21.11 -10.27 -9.72
C ASP A 177 -21.63 -8.95 -9.09
N LEU A 178 -22.98 -8.78 -9.04
CA LEU A 178 -23.59 -7.52 -8.56
C LEU A 178 -23.33 -7.18 -7.09
N ALA A 179 -22.90 -8.15 -6.30
CA ALA A 179 -22.62 -7.95 -4.87
C ALA A 179 -21.28 -7.25 -4.58
N ALA A 180 -20.41 -7.08 -5.57
CA ALA A 180 -19.11 -6.44 -5.41
C ALA A 180 -19.27 -4.93 -5.50
N THR A 181 -19.33 -4.23 -4.36
CA THR A 181 -19.44 -2.76 -4.26
C THR A 181 -18.18 -2.16 -3.65
N GLY A 182 -17.96 -0.87 -3.88
CA GLY A 182 -16.77 -0.13 -3.43
C GLY A 182 -15.76 0.07 -4.55
N ASP A 183 -14.96 1.12 -4.38
CA ASP A 183 -13.85 1.43 -5.27
C ASP A 183 -12.63 0.61 -4.89
N ILE A 184 -11.70 0.42 -5.79
CA ILE A 184 -10.53 -0.43 -5.61
C ILE A 184 -9.30 0.47 -5.56
N PHE A 185 -8.48 0.25 -4.54
CA PHE A 185 -7.28 1.01 -4.22
C PHE A 185 -6.06 0.19 -4.58
N LEU A 186 -5.25 0.70 -5.49
CA LEU A 186 -4.05 0.06 -6.02
C LEU A 186 -2.89 1.05 -5.98
N ALA A 187 -1.67 0.54 -5.87
CA ALA A 187 -0.45 1.30 -6.06
C ALA A 187 0.47 0.52 -7.01
N PRO A 188 0.31 0.67 -8.34
CA PRO A 188 1.12 -0.03 -9.33
C PRO A 188 2.61 0.27 -9.16
N GLN A 189 3.48 -0.76 -9.12
CA GLN A 189 4.90 -0.60 -8.75
C GLN A 189 5.88 -0.76 -9.89
N ILE A 190 5.57 -1.58 -10.90
CA ILE A 190 6.47 -1.87 -12.02
C ILE A 190 5.92 -1.42 -13.37
N GLY A 191 4.95 -0.52 -13.32
CA GLY A 191 4.28 0.00 -14.52
C GLY A 191 5.20 0.71 -15.50
N PRO A 192 4.75 0.81 -16.76
CA PRO A 192 5.60 1.21 -17.87
C PRO A 192 6.00 2.69 -17.89
N LEU A 193 5.24 3.60 -17.27
CA LEU A 193 5.51 5.04 -17.32
C LEU A 193 5.46 5.76 -15.97
N GLN A 194 4.32 5.71 -15.30
CA GLN A 194 4.10 6.43 -14.04
C GLN A 194 3.67 5.45 -12.96
N GLN A 195 4.18 5.66 -11.76
CA GLN A 195 3.78 4.98 -10.56
C GLN A 195 3.05 5.97 -9.66
N GLY A 196 2.24 5.45 -8.75
CA GLY A 196 1.51 6.27 -7.80
C GLY A 196 0.24 5.59 -7.32
N PRO A 197 -0.42 6.14 -6.29
CA PRO A 197 -1.72 5.64 -5.83
C PRO A 197 -2.78 5.82 -6.92
N GLU A 198 -3.54 4.75 -7.15
CA GLU A 198 -4.54 4.66 -8.20
C GLU A 198 -5.86 4.15 -7.66
N LEU A 199 -6.94 4.93 -7.84
CA LEU A 199 -8.29 4.58 -7.45
C LEU A 199 -9.10 4.23 -8.71
N ILE A 200 -9.65 3.02 -8.73
CA ILE A 200 -10.49 2.56 -9.82
C ILE A 200 -11.89 2.17 -9.33
N GLY A 201 -12.88 2.39 -10.16
CA GLY A 201 -14.24 1.98 -9.86
C GLY A 201 -14.46 0.47 -10.04
N PRO A 202 -15.62 -0.05 -9.56
CA PRO A 202 -15.92 -1.48 -9.62
C PRO A 202 -16.05 -2.03 -11.06
N ASN A 203 -16.05 -1.16 -12.07
CA ASN A 203 -16.02 -1.52 -13.50
C ASN A 203 -14.62 -1.51 -14.09
N GLY A 204 -13.58 -1.25 -13.29
CA GLY A 204 -12.20 -1.11 -13.74
C GLY A 204 -11.87 0.24 -14.36
N GLY A 205 -12.79 1.23 -14.36
CA GLY A 205 -12.50 2.56 -14.89
C GLY A 205 -11.78 3.42 -13.85
N LEU A 206 -10.80 4.21 -14.30
CA LEU A 206 -10.07 5.15 -13.44
C LEU A 206 -11.03 6.15 -12.78
N ILE A 207 -10.80 6.44 -11.49
CA ILE A 207 -11.43 7.52 -10.73
C ILE A 207 -10.41 8.59 -10.42
N TRP A 208 -9.24 8.21 -9.89
CA TRP A 208 -8.18 9.11 -9.48
C TRP A 208 -6.82 8.45 -9.64
N PHE A 209 -5.82 9.26 -9.95
CA PHE A 209 -4.43 8.87 -10.00
C PHE A 209 -3.55 10.06 -9.63
N ASP A 210 -2.53 9.80 -8.81
CA ASP A 210 -1.53 10.79 -8.42
C ASP A 210 -0.12 10.24 -8.70
N PRO A 211 0.55 10.72 -9.75
CA PRO A 211 1.86 10.21 -10.11
C PRO A 211 2.91 10.66 -9.09
N VAL A 212 3.66 9.71 -8.53
CA VAL A 212 4.81 9.99 -7.66
C VAL A 212 6.04 10.42 -8.48
N PRO A 213 7.06 11.06 -7.86
CA PRO A 213 8.30 11.41 -8.52
C PRO A 213 8.97 10.24 -9.22
N GLN A 214 9.73 10.53 -10.28
CA GLN A 214 10.48 9.51 -11.01
C GLN A 214 11.50 8.82 -10.06
N ASN A 215 11.54 7.50 -10.08
CA ASN A 215 12.28 6.57 -9.23
C ASN A 215 11.67 6.31 -7.84
N ASP A 216 10.62 7.01 -7.45
CA ASP A 216 9.84 6.65 -6.28
C ASP A 216 8.76 5.62 -6.67
N ALA A 217 8.30 4.88 -5.67
CA ALA A 217 7.13 4.04 -5.71
C ALA A 217 6.09 4.54 -4.72
N ALA A 218 4.85 4.13 -4.92
CA ALA A 218 3.82 4.16 -3.89
C ALA A 218 3.52 2.72 -3.43
N ALA A 219 3.20 2.57 -2.15
CA ALA A 219 2.78 1.29 -1.57
C ALA A 219 1.69 1.51 -0.51
N ASP A 220 0.96 0.45 -0.16
CA ASP A 220 -0.05 0.45 0.90
C ASP A 220 -1.12 1.54 0.76
N PHE A 221 -1.60 1.79 -0.48
CA PHE A 221 -2.61 2.82 -0.74
C PHE A 221 -3.99 2.37 -0.27
N ARG A 222 -4.57 3.11 0.70
CA ARG A 222 -5.86 2.78 1.29
C ARG A 222 -6.61 3.98 1.87
N GLU A 223 -7.90 3.79 2.18
CA GLU A 223 -8.66 4.68 3.04
C GLU A 223 -8.34 4.40 4.50
N GLN A 224 -8.16 5.44 5.28
CA GLN A 224 -8.05 5.40 6.73
C GLN A 224 -8.84 6.56 7.37
N TYR A 225 -8.79 6.68 8.69
CA TYR A 225 -9.43 7.77 9.42
C TYR A 225 -8.39 8.57 10.20
N TYR A 226 -8.37 9.89 9.99
CA TYR A 226 -7.56 10.83 10.76
C TYR A 226 -8.46 11.95 11.30
N ASP A 227 -8.39 12.21 12.60
CA ASP A 227 -9.30 13.17 13.30
C ASP A 227 -10.79 12.92 12.99
N GLY A 228 -11.18 11.65 12.91
CA GLY A 228 -12.55 11.24 12.62
C GLY A 228 -13.03 11.51 11.18
N GLN A 229 -12.13 11.95 10.28
CA GLN A 229 -12.40 12.15 8.86
C GLN A 229 -11.77 11.05 8.01
N PRO A 230 -12.44 10.59 6.93
CA PRO A 230 -11.83 9.67 5.99
C PRO A 230 -10.71 10.38 5.21
N VAL A 231 -9.58 9.72 5.11
CA VAL A 231 -8.38 10.18 4.40
C VAL A 231 -7.86 9.08 3.48
N LEU A 232 -7.10 9.46 2.47
CA LEU A 232 -6.29 8.54 1.68
C LEU A 232 -4.87 8.55 2.25
N THR A 233 -4.27 7.37 2.31
CA THR A 233 -2.90 7.22 2.79
C THR A 233 -2.12 6.29 1.90
N TRP A 234 -0.81 6.56 1.74
CA TRP A 234 0.13 5.67 1.07
C TRP A 234 1.55 5.99 1.52
N TRP A 235 2.41 4.99 1.46
CA TRP A 235 3.85 5.21 1.53
C TRP A 235 4.37 5.66 0.16
N GLN A 236 5.37 6.56 0.17
CA GLN A 236 6.05 7.05 -1.02
C GLN A 236 7.55 7.16 -0.79
N GLY A 237 8.34 6.58 -1.69
CA GLY A 237 9.80 6.64 -1.61
C GLY A 237 10.51 5.69 -2.55
N ASN A 238 11.81 5.47 -2.30
CA ASN A 238 12.63 4.54 -3.04
C ASN A 238 12.68 3.18 -2.32
N GLU A 239 12.45 2.11 -3.06
CA GLU A 239 12.60 0.73 -2.59
C GLU A 239 13.90 0.13 -3.11
N ALA A 240 14.67 -0.47 -2.22
CA ALA A 240 15.89 -1.19 -2.57
C ALA A 240 16.11 -2.35 -1.59
N ALA A 241 16.63 -3.46 -2.08
CA ALA A 241 16.88 -4.67 -1.28
C ALA A 241 15.65 -5.20 -0.51
N GLY A 242 14.43 -4.95 -1.02
CA GLY A 242 13.17 -5.38 -0.41
C GLY A 242 12.70 -4.51 0.75
N VAL A 243 13.27 -3.33 0.95
CA VAL A 243 12.82 -2.35 1.96
C VAL A 243 12.72 -0.96 1.37
N GLY A 244 11.88 -0.13 1.98
CA GLY A 244 11.64 1.25 1.58
C GLY A 244 12.51 2.26 2.32
N SER A 245 12.75 3.39 1.68
CA SER A 245 13.24 4.61 2.30
C SER A 245 12.42 5.78 1.79
N GLY A 246 11.50 6.27 2.61
CA GLY A 246 10.51 7.25 2.19
C GLY A 246 9.75 7.88 3.33
N GLN A 247 8.50 8.22 3.04
CA GLN A 247 7.56 8.85 3.95
C GLN A 247 6.14 8.38 3.67
N ASP A 248 5.26 8.51 4.66
CA ASP A 248 3.86 8.15 4.59
C ASP A 248 3.01 9.41 4.40
N ILE A 249 2.17 9.42 3.37
CA ILE A 249 1.38 10.58 2.95
C ILE A 249 -0.05 10.42 3.45
N ILE A 250 -0.61 11.52 3.96
CA ILE A 250 -2.03 11.63 4.34
C ILE A 250 -2.67 12.75 3.52
N VAL A 251 -3.72 12.45 2.75
CA VAL A 251 -4.49 13.44 2.01
C VAL A 251 -5.98 13.39 2.36
N ASN A 252 -6.63 14.55 2.32
CA ASN A 252 -8.08 14.66 2.59
C ASN A 252 -8.92 14.27 1.36
N SER A 253 -10.24 14.30 1.51
CA SER A 253 -11.20 14.01 0.42
C SER A 253 -11.17 15.01 -0.75
N SER A 254 -10.44 16.11 -0.61
CA SER A 254 -10.15 17.07 -1.68
C SER A 254 -8.81 16.83 -2.35
N TYR A 255 -8.11 15.75 -1.99
CA TYR A 255 -6.78 15.37 -2.47
C TYR A 255 -5.69 16.40 -2.14
N GLN A 256 -5.84 17.07 -1.01
CA GLN A 256 -4.84 17.97 -0.46
C GLN A 256 -4.05 17.23 0.61
N GLU A 257 -2.73 17.27 0.52
CA GLU A 257 -1.86 16.72 1.55
C GLU A 257 -2.12 17.44 2.88
N ILE A 258 -2.40 16.66 3.91
CA ILE A 258 -2.58 17.13 5.29
C ILE A 258 -1.26 17.00 6.04
N LYS A 259 -0.57 15.88 5.85
CA LYS A 259 0.63 15.52 6.57
C LYS A 259 1.47 14.51 5.77
N ALA A 260 2.79 14.63 5.92
CA ALA A 260 3.75 13.57 5.65
C ALA A 260 4.32 13.08 6.99
N VAL A 261 4.30 11.78 7.22
CA VAL A 261 4.83 11.12 8.42
C VAL A 261 6.13 10.40 8.06
N THR A 262 7.15 10.55 8.88
CA THR A 262 8.44 9.87 8.72
C THR A 262 8.77 9.07 9.97
N ALA A 263 9.68 8.12 9.86
CA ALA A 263 10.23 7.47 11.03
C ALA A 263 11.06 8.45 11.87
N GLY A 264 11.04 8.25 13.19
CA GLY A 264 11.88 9.00 14.13
C GLY A 264 13.25 8.37 14.33
N ASN A 265 14.03 8.94 15.26
CA ASN A 265 15.32 8.41 15.68
C ASN A 265 16.35 8.29 14.54
N GLY A 266 16.26 9.19 13.52
CA GLY A 266 17.15 9.20 12.38
C GLY A 266 16.91 8.10 11.34
N LEU A 267 15.77 7.40 11.42
CA LEU A 267 15.33 6.40 10.46
C LEU A 267 14.42 7.00 9.39
N THR A 268 14.12 6.24 8.36
CA THR A 268 13.13 6.59 7.32
C THR A 268 12.00 5.58 7.30
N ALA A 269 10.78 6.01 6.94
CA ALA A 269 9.64 5.12 6.84
C ALA A 269 9.87 4.08 5.73
N ASP A 270 9.57 2.83 6.05
CA ASP A 270 9.61 1.69 5.14
C ASP A 270 8.22 1.42 4.56
N LEU A 271 8.18 0.80 3.38
CA LEU A 271 6.97 0.65 2.55
C LEU A 271 5.91 -0.30 3.13
N HIS A 272 6.24 -1.10 4.15
CA HIS A 272 5.46 -2.29 4.49
C HIS A 272 4.22 -2.01 5.34
N GLU A 273 4.23 -1.00 6.21
CA GLU A 273 3.05 -0.67 7.01
C GLU A 273 2.96 0.81 7.36
N PHE A 274 1.79 1.39 7.11
CA PHE A 274 1.38 2.69 7.63
C PHE A 274 -0.05 2.63 8.14
N GLN A 275 -0.23 2.52 9.45
CA GLN A 275 -1.54 2.41 10.08
C GLN A 275 -1.82 3.55 11.03
N LEU A 276 -2.86 4.35 10.73
CA LEU A 276 -3.35 5.40 11.61
C LEU A 276 -4.11 4.79 12.78
N THR A 277 -3.92 5.35 13.97
CA THR A 277 -4.66 4.94 15.17
C THR A 277 -5.68 5.99 15.58
N PRO A 278 -6.74 5.61 16.29
CA PRO A 278 -7.72 6.58 16.82
C PRO A 278 -7.15 7.59 17.81
N ARG A 279 -5.89 7.42 18.24
CA ARG A 279 -5.19 8.32 19.17
C ARG A 279 -4.43 9.45 18.48
N GLY A 280 -4.53 9.58 17.14
CA GLY A 280 -3.75 10.54 16.36
C GLY A 280 -2.28 10.15 16.20
N THR A 281 -1.99 8.84 16.31
CA THR A 281 -0.65 8.29 16.08
C THR A 281 -0.63 7.44 14.82
N ALA A 282 0.58 7.13 14.33
CA ALA A 282 0.81 6.21 13.23
C ALA A 282 1.72 5.05 13.67
N LEU A 283 1.33 3.83 13.33
CA LEU A 283 2.22 2.67 13.39
C LEU A 283 2.90 2.54 12.03
N ILE A 284 4.23 2.52 12.03
CA ILE A 284 5.05 2.45 10.83
C ILE A 284 6.17 1.44 10.97
N THR A 285 6.65 0.95 9.85
CA THR A 285 7.88 0.15 9.77
C THR A 285 9.06 1.01 9.36
N ALA A 286 10.26 0.60 9.78
CA ALA A 286 11.52 1.13 9.33
C ALA A 286 12.55 0.00 9.24
N ALA A 287 13.59 0.20 8.43
CA ALA A 287 14.69 -0.74 8.27
C ALA A 287 16.00 -0.07 8.69
N PHE A 288 16.74 -0.70 9.58
CA PHE A 288 17.98 -0.16 10.10
C PHE A 288 19.16 -1.12 9.85
N PRO A 289 19.99 -0.88 8.83
CA PRO A 289 21.19 -1.67 8.57
C PRO A 289 22.23 -1.46 9.67
N VAL A 290 22.58 -2.51 10.38
CA VAL A 290 23.54 -2.49 11.49
C VAL A 290 24.59 -3.59 11.37
N VAL A 291 25.75 -3.38 11.97
CA VAL A 291 26.83 -4.36 12.03
C VAL A 291 26.62 -5.26 13.25
N VAL A 292 26.50 -6.57 13.02
CA VAL A 292 26.21 -7.57 14.05
C VAL A 292 27.18 -8.75 13.97
N ASN A 293 27.50 -9.32 15.10
CA ASN A 293 28.19 -10.62 15.14
C ASN A 293 27.20 -11.76 14.81
N ALA A 294 27.22 -12.22 13.56
CA ALA A 294 26.35 -13.28 13.06
C ALA A 294 26.97 -14.70 13.14
N SER A 295 28.02 -14.91 13.93
CA SER A 295 28.69 -16.21 14.07
C SER A 295 27.76 -17.34 14.56
N SER A 296 26.70 -17.01 15.31
CA SER A 296 25.67 -17.95 15.76
C SER A 296 24.93 -18.65 14.62
N VAL A 297 24.87 -18.01 13.45
CA VAL A 297 24.26 -18.53 12.20
C VAL A 297 25.31 -18.79 11.12
N LYS A 298 26.60 -18.89 11.50
CA LYS A 298 27.76 -19.12 10.63
C LYS A 298 28.06 -17.93 9.69
N GLY A 299 27.60 -16.74 10.03
CA GLY A 299 27.93 -15.49 9.36
C GLY A 299 29.22 -14.88 9.87
N SER A 300 29.54 -13.69 9.37
CA SER A 300 30.68 -12.88 9.81
C SER A 300 30.47 -12.33 11.22
N THR A 301 31.58 -12.04 11.91
CA THR A 301 31.51 -11.25 13.17
C THR A 301 31.22 -9.77 12.91
N GLN A 302 31.23 -9.32 11.66
CA GLN A 302 30.87 -7.99 11.18
C GLN A 302 29.89 -8.08 10.01
N GLU A 303 28.84 -8.89 10.18
CA GLU A 303 27.79 -9.03 9.18
C GLU A 303 26.89 -7.80 9.18
N VAL A 304 26.48 -7.34 8.00
CA VAL A 304 25.44 -6.33 7.89
C VAL A 304 24.09 -7.02 7.99
N VAL A 305 23.38 -6.75 9.07
CA VAL A 305 22.05 -7.28 9.33
C VAL A 305 21.04 -6.16 9.25
N LEU A 306 19.89 -6.44 8.66
CA LEU A 306 18.78 -5.51 8.62
C LEU A 306 17.94 -5.68 9.88
N ASP A 307 18.05 -4.74 10.81
CA ASP A 307 17.13 -4.65 11.94
C ASP A 307 15.78 -4.15 11.44
N ALA A 308 14.74 -4.91 11.69
CA ALA A 308 13.37 -4.53 11.40
C ALA A 308 12.81 -3.75 12.59
N VAL A 309 12.47 -2.49 12.35
CA VAL A 309 12.02 -1.57 13.39
C VAL A 309 10.53 -1.27 13.21
N VAL A 310 9.80 -1.33 14.33
CA VAL A 310 8.42 -0.87 14.44
C VAL A 310 8.38 0.38 15.30
N GLN A 311 7.75 1.43 14.79
CA GLN A 311 7.56 2.67 15.55
C GLN A 311 6.08 3.06 15.63
N GLU A 312 5.70 3.64 16.77
CA GLU A 312 4.49 4.44 16.89
C GLU A 312 4.90 5.91 16.95
N ILE A 313 4.43 6.68 15.97
CA ILE A 313 4.74 8.11 15.82
C ILE A 313 3.54 8.94 16.24
N ASP A 314 3.75 9.89 17.12
CA ASP A 314 2.81 10.98 17.38
C ASP A 314 2.78 11.91 16.16
N ILE A 315 1.70 11.88 15.38
CA ILE A 315 1.59 12.63 14.12
C ILE A 315 1.67 14.14 14.36
N ALA A 316 1.19 14.64 15.50
CA ALA A 316 1.19 16.06 15.81
C ALA A 316 2.60 16.60 16.08
N THR A 317 3.42 15.85 16.79
CA THR A 317 4.75 16.28 17.26
C THR A 317 5.91 15.68 16.48
N GLY A 318 5.71 14.52 15.82
CA GLY A 318 6.75 13.72 15.19
C GLY A 318 7.57 12.89 16.20
N LEU A 319 7.19 12.86 17.48
CA LEU A 319 7.89 12.08 18.50
C LEU A 319 7.60 10.58 18.38
N VAL A 320 8.59 9.76 18.71
CA VAL A 320 8.45 8.31 18.80
C VAL A 320 7.88 7.96 20.16
N LEU A 321 6.65 7.44 20.22
CA LEU A 321 6.01 7.02 21.48
C LEU A 321 6.37 5.60 21.87
N PHE A 322 6.71 4.76 20.90
CA PHE A 322 7.08 3.36 21.05
C PHE A 322 8.06 2.98 19.96
N GLN A 323 9.06 2.19 20.29
CA GLN A 323 9.94 1.55 19.33
C GLN A 323 10.20 0.10 19.74
N TRP A 324 10.22 -0.77 18.75
CA TRP A 324 10.57 -2.18 18.90
C TRP A 324 11.58 -2.55 17.80
N ASP A 325 12.73 -3.02 18.25
CA ASP A 325 13.85 -3.41 17.41
C ASP A 325 13.90 -4.95 17.36
N SER A 326 13.81 -5.54 16.19
CA SER A 326 13.72 -7.01 16.04
C SER A 326 14.93 -7.71 16.65
N LEU A 327 16.12 -7.13 16.54
CA LEU A 327 17.38 -7.70 17.04
C LEU A 327 17.46 -7.78 18.58
N ASP A 328 16.71 -6.94 19.30
CA ASP A 328 16.63 -7.02 20.76
C ASP A 328 15.68 -8.13 21.24
N HIS A 329 14.86 -8.69 20.34
CA HIS A 329 13.78 -9.60 20.75
C HIS A 329 13.80 -10.96 20.04
N VAL A 330 14.31 -11.04 18.80
CA VAL A 330 14.25 -12.25 17.98
C VAL A 330 15.65 -12.63 17.49
N PRO A 331 16.14 -13.81 17.83
CA PRO A 331 17.50 -14.21 17.45
C PRO A 331 17.61 -14.49 15.95
N LEU A 332 18.79 -14.27 15.37
CA LEU A 332 19.08 -14.47 13.93
C LEU A 332 18.73 -15.87 13.43
N ASN A 333 18.89 -16.90 14.27
CA ASN A 333 18.58 -18.29 13.90
C ASN A 333 17.08 -18.60 13.81
N ALA A 334 16.20 -17.66 14.19
CA ALA A 334 14.76 -17.77 13.94
C ALA A 334 14.44 -17.67 12.45
N SER A 335 15.29 -17.03 11.66
CA SER A 335 15.12 -16.85 10.22
C SER A 335 15.14 -18.16 9.43
N TYR A 336 14.29 -18.23 8.40
CA TYR A 336 14.36 -19.23 7.32
C TYR A 336 15.12 -18.72 6.10
N SER A 337 15.40 -17.41 6.05
CA SER A 337 16.26 -16.83 5.02
C SER A 337 17.71 -17.24 5.24
N GLY A 338 18.42 -17.50 4.15
CA GLY A 338 19.85 -17.77 4.18
C GLY A 338 20.66 -16.48 4.33
N LEU A 339 21.88 -16.61 4.87
CA LEU A 339 22.88 -15.54 4.84
C LEU A 339 23.16 -15.11 3.39
N PRO A 340 23.46 -13.85 3.13
CA PRO A 340 23.94 -13.39 1.85
C PRO A 340 25.18 -14.18 1.41
N THR A 341 25.32 -14.42 0.10
CA THR A 341 26.46 -15.16 -0.45
C THR A 341 27.78 -14.38 -0.40
N LYS A 342 27.73 -13.09 -0.10
CA LYS A 342 28.88 -12.20 0.05
C LYS A 342 28.90 -11.61 1.44
N VAL A 343 30.07 -11.57 2.06
CA VAL A 343 30.29 -10.86 3.32
C VAL A 343 30.14 -9.36 3.05
N HIS A 344 29.30 -8.69 3.81
CA HIS A 344 29.06 -7.26 3.74
C HIS A 344 29.75 -6.58 4.92
N THR A 345 30.59 -5.59 4.62
CA THR A 345 31.18 -4.70 5.64
C THR A 345 30.29 -3.49 5.83
N ALA A 346 30.50 -2.74 6.89
CA ALA A 346 29.74 -1.52 7.21
C ALA A 346 29.65 -0.49 6.08
N ASN A 347 30.51 -0.58 5.07
CA ASN A 347 30.53 0.31 3.91
C ASN A 347 29.92 -0.32 2.63
N ASN A 348 29.40 -1.55 2.72
CA ASN A 348 28.79 -2.24 1.57
C ASN A 348 27.48 -2.92 1.98
N VAL A 349 26.42 -2.15 2.02
CA VAL A 349 25.05 -2.55 2.45
C VAL A 349 24.15 -2.95 1.29
N ALA A 350 24.69 -3.21 0.11
CA ALA A 350 23.87 -3.48 -1.10
C ALA A 350 23.02 -4.75 -0.99
N SER A 351 23.32 -5.65 -0.02
CA SER A 351 22.60 -6.90 0.18
C SER A 351 22.75 -7.36 1.64
N PRO A 352 22.10 -6.69 2.59
CA PRO A 352 22.18 -7.04 4.01
C PRO A 352 21.52 -8.39 4.29
N PHE A 353 21.84 -9.01 5.43
CA PHE A 353 21.08 -10.17 5.92
C PHE A 353 19.74 -9.70 6.48
N ASP A 354 18.72 -9.77 5.65
CA ASP A 354 17.34 -9.49 6.02
C ASP A 354 16.74 -10.74 6.70
N TYR A 355 16.98 -10.85 7.99
CA TYR A 355 16.64 -12.06 8.74
C TYR A 355 15.18 -12.10 9.22
N PHE A 356 14.56 -10.94 9.45
CA PHE A 356 13.22 -10.81 10.03
C PHE A 356 12.18 -10.39 8.99
N HIS A 357 12.39 -9.25 8.33
CA HIS A 357 11.53 -8.66 7.32
C HIS A 357 10.11 -8.40 7.85
N VAL A 358 9.94 -7.35 8.64
CA VAL A 358 8.63 -6.94 9.13
C VAL A 358 7.75 -6.48 7.96
N ASN A 359 6.47 -6.91 7.94
CA ASN A 359 5.59 -6.52 6.85
C ASN A 359 4.14 -6.20 7.27
N SER A 360 3.80 -6.36 8.54
CA SER A 360 2.56 -5.81 9.08
C SER A 360 2.64 -5.62 10.58
N ILE A 361 1.91 -4.61 11.05
CA ILE A 361 1.72 -4.28 12.46
C ILE A 361 0.21 -4.14 12.66
N GLU A 362 -0.35 -4.86 13.63
CA GLU A 362 -1.78 -4.81 13.91
C GLU A 362 -2.01 -4.59 15.41
N PRO A 363 -2.71 -3.52 15.81
CA PRO A 363 -3.18 -3.36 17.18
C PRO A 363 -4.18 -4.46 17.54
N ASP A 364 -3.91 -5.21 18.59
CA ASP A 364 -4.85 -6.18 19.10
C ASP A 364 -5.87 -5.55 20.06
N MET A 365 -6.96 -6.24 20.33
CA MET A 365 -8.07 -5.75 21.16
C MET A 365 -7.68 -5.45 22.61
N ASP A 366 -6.60 -6.04 23.10
CA ASP A 366 -6.03 -5.78 24.43
C ASP A 366 -5.03 -4.59 24.45
N GLY A 367 -4.86 -3.90 23.30
CA GLY A 367 -3.97 -2.76 23.16
C GLY A 367 -2.52 -3.11 22.83
N ASN A 368 -2.16 -4.40 22.84
CA ASN A 368 -0.86 -4.88 22.40
C ASN A 368 -0.77 -4.96 20.86
N LEU A 369 0.41 -5.33 20.34
CA LEU A 369 0.66 -5.37 18.90
C LEU A 369 0.88 -6.81 18.42
N LEU A 370 0.40 -7.12 17.22
CA LEU A 370 0.85 -8.25 16.43
C LEU A 370 1.83 -7.75 15.37
N ILE A 371 3.01 -8.34 15.31
CA ILE A 371 4.07 -8.00 14.37
C ILE A 371 4.34 -9.24 13.51
N SER A 372 4.25 -9.11 12.19
CA SER A 372 4.52 -10.19 11.25
C SER A 372 5.95 -10.15 10.77
N GLY A 373 6.72 -11.22 11.05
CA GLY A 373 8.06 -11.44 10.53
C GLY A 373 8.03 -12.41 9.35
N ARG A 374 8.14 -11.89 8.11
CA ARG A 374 8.09 -12.68 6.88
C ARG A 374 9.14 -13.79 6.85
N ASN A 375 10.39 -13.43 7.13
CA ASN A 375 11.51 -14.34 7.00
C ASN A 375 11.65 -15.30 8.19
N THR A 376 10.93 -15.06 9.28
CA THR A 376 10.80 -15.97 10.43
C THR A 376 9.57 -16.87 10.34
N TRP A 377 8.69 -16.65 9.33
CA TRP A 377 7.39 -17.33 9.15
C TRP A 377 6.55 -17.31 10.42
N ALA A 378 6.56 -16.18 11.13
CA ALA A 378 5.95 -16.07 12.44
C ALA A 378 5.23 -14.74 12.64
N VAL A 379 4.24 -14.78 13.53
CA VAL A 379 3.56 -13.62 14.07
C VAL A 379 3.90 -13.51 15.56
N TYR A 380 4.32 -12.35 16.00
CA TYR A 380 4.73 -12.06 17.37
C TYR A 380 3.70 -11.16 18.04
N LYS A 381 3.14 -11.60 19.18
CA LYS A 381 2.37 -10.72 20.08
C LYS A 381 3.35 -9.97 20.97
N VAL A 382 3.35 -8.65 20.87
CA VAL A 382 4.29 -7.78 21.58
C VAL A 382 3.53 -6.89 22.55
N ASN A 383 3.99 -6.87 23.80
CA ASN A 383 3.48 -5.94 24.80
C ASN A 383 3.88 -4.50 24.41
N ARG A 384 2.88 -3.64 24.16
CA ARG A 384 3.11 -2.28 23.67
C ARG A 384 3.80 -1.35 24.67
N SER A 385 3.81 -1.68 25.96
CA SER A 385 4.46 -0.87 26.98
C SER A 385 5.91 -1.28 27.23
N THR A 386 6.23 -2.58 27.13
CA THR A 386 7.56 -3.11 27.47
C THR A 386 8.38 -3.60 26.28
N GLY A 387 7.78 -3.76 25.11
CA GLY A 387 8.41 -4.41 23.95
C GLY A 387 8.52 -5.94 24.06
N ALA A 388 8.18 -6.54 25.20
CA ALA A 388 8.34 -7.97 25.42
C ALA A 388 7.45 -8.82 24.50
N VAL A 389 8.02 -9.87 23.89
CA VAL A 389 7.26 -10.86 23.12
C VAL A 389 6.46 -11.74 24.09
N MET A 390 5.13 -11.69 24.00
CA MET A 390 4.19 -12.42 24.86
C MET A 390 3.98 -13.85 24.39
N TRP A 391 3.87 -14.04 23.06
CA TRP A 391 3.79 -15.33 22.39
C TRP A 391 4.16 -15.21 20.92
N THR A 392 4.45 -16.35 20.31
CA THR A 392 4.78 -16.48 18.89
C THR A 392 3.87 -17.50 18.22
N LEU A 393 3.25 -17.15 17.09
CA LEU A 393 2.46 -18.05 16.24
C LEU A 393 3.26 -18.39 14.98
N GLY A 394 3.49 -19.67 14.74
CA GLY A 394 4.29 -20.13 13.60
C GLY A 394 5.81 -20.07 13.85
N GLY A 395 6.59 -20.14 12.80
CA GLY A 395 8.05 -20.12 12.88
C GLY A 395 8.68 -21.33 13.57
N LYS A 396 9.98 -21.19 13.90
CA LYS A 396 10.76 -22.27 14.55
C LYS A 396 10.46 -22.44 16.05
N SER A 397 9.88 -21.42 16.68
CA SER A 397 9.64 -21.37 18.14
C SER A 397 8.19 -20.99 18.46
N SER A 398 7.24 -21.61 17.73
CA SER A 398 5.82 -21.35 17.94
C SER A 398 5.37 -21.70 19.34
N SER A 399 4.65 -20.77 19.97
CA SER A 399 3.91 -21.03 21.23
C SER A 399 2.66 -21.89 20.98
N PHE A 400 2.19 -21.96 19.73
CA PHE A 400 0.97 -22.64 19.34
C PHE A 400 1.26 -23.99 18.66
N ARG A 401 0.44 -24.96 18.93
CA ARG A 401 0.34 -26.16 18.09
C ARG A 401 -0.59 -25.85 16.92
N LEU A 402 -0.06 -25.93 15.70
CA LEU A 402 -0.80 -25.70 14.47
C LEU A 402 -1.59 -26.95 14.07
N GLY A 403 -2.88 -26.79 13.78
CA GLY A 403 -3.76 -27.81 13.25
C GLY A 403 -3.44 -28.11 11.78
N PRO A 404 -4.10 -29.13 11.20
CA PRO A 404 -3.92 -29.47 9.79
C PRO A 404 -4.16 -28.28 8.86
N GLY A 405 -3.21 -27.98 8.01
CA GLY A 405 -3.29 -26.86 7.04
C GLY A 405 -3.07 -25.47 7.64
N ALA A 406 -2.83 -25.33 8.95
CA ALA A 406 -2.62 -24.03 9.60
C ALA A 406 -1.18 -23.50 9.50
N SER A 407 -0.24 -24.27 8.96
CA SER A 407 1.12 -23.78 8.72
C SER A 407 1.13 -22.79 7.57
N PHE A 408 1.91 -21.73 7.72
CA PHE A 408 2.10 -20.67 6.73
C PHE A 408 3.58 -20.32 6.60
N ALA A 409 3.95 -19.66 5.53
CA ALA A 409 5.32 -19.24 5.26
C ALA A 409 5.36 -17.97 4.42
N PHE A 410 6.31 -17.08 4.73
CA PHE A 410 6.51 -15.79 4.06
C PHE A 410 5.26 -14.90 4.08
N GLN A 411 4.39 -15.07 5.09
CA GLN A 411 3.09 -14.42 5.22
C GLN A 411 3.18 -12.89 5.20
N HIS A 412 2.11 -12.26 4.70
CA HIS A 412 1.91 -10.81 4.69
C HIS A 412 0.57 -10.44 5.30
N ASP A 413 0.45 -9.17 5.71
CA ASP A 413 -0.81 -8.52 6.09
C ASP A 413 -1.60 -9.29 7.16
N VAL A 414 -0.95 -9.58 8.29
CA VAL A 414 -1.61 -10.23 9.43
C VAL A 414 -2.57 -9.25 10.10
N ARG A 415 -3.87 -9.61 10.21
CA ARG A 415 -4.91 -8.75 10.78
C ARG A 415 -5.78 -9.48 11.80
N VAL A 416 -6.12 -8.78 12.88
CA VAL A 416 -7.16 -9.23 13.83
C VAL A 416 -8.53 -8.98 13.24
N GLN A 417 -9.42 -9.94 13.34
CA GLN A 417 -10.76 -9.79 12.81
C GLN A 417 -11.74 -9.22 13.83
N ALA A 418 -12.65 -8.36 13.38
CA ALA A 418 -13.61 -7.61 14.19
C ALA A 418 -14.53 -8.45 15.11
N PHE A 419 -14.43 -9.78 15.08
CA PHE A 419 -15.24 -10.70 15.89
C PHE A 419 -14.48 -11.28 17.10
N GLY A 420 -13.29 -10.75 17.39
CA GLY A 420 -12.47 -11.12 18.54
C GLY A 420 -11.02 -11.40 18.16
N ASP A 421 -10.12 -11.20 19.10
CA ASP A 421 -8.67 -11.46 19.03
C ASP A 421 -8.29 -12.92 18.74
N GLN A 422 -9.29 -13.79 18.64
CA GLN A 422 -9.13 -15.21 18.33
C GLN A 422 -9.03 -15.47 16.81
N PHE A 423 -9.41 -14.51 15.95
CA PHE A 423 -9.42 -14.74 14.51
C PHE A 423 -8.40 -13.84 13.83
N LEU A 424 -7.45 -14.46 13.16
CA LEU A 424 -6.47 -13.78 12.33
C LEU A 424 -6.68 -14.10 10.86
N THR A 425 -6.54 -13.09 10.00
CA THR A 425 -6.34 -13.27 8.56
C THR A 425 -4.92 -12.94 8.18
N MET A 426 -4.43 -13.52 7.09
CA MET A 426 -3.14 -13.24 6.49
C MET A 426 -3.13 -13.69 5.04
N PHE A 427 -2.26 -13.11 4.25
CA PHE A 427 -1.89 -13.66 2.96
C PHE A 427 -0.70 -14.59 3.17
N ASP A 428 -0.90 -15.89 2.96
CA ASP A 428 0.14 -16.92 3.04
C ASP A 428 0.75 -17.11 1.66
N ASP A 429 1.89 -16.48 1.42
CA ASP A 429 2.60 -16.61 0.16
C ASP A 429 2.99 -18.06 -0.11
N GLY A 430 3.48 -18.77 0.90
CA GLY A 430 3.92 -20.15 0.80
C GLY A 430 5.06 -20.37 -0.20
N ALA A 431 5.61 -19.29 -0.71
CA ALA A 431 6.66 -19.26 -1.71
C ALA A 431 7.74 -18.23 -1.35
N GLY A 432 8.90 -18.52 -1.79
CA GLY A 432 10.16 -17.84 -1.61
C GLY A 432 11.20 -18.94 -1.84
N PRO A 433 12.51 -18.77 -1.76
CA PRO A 433 13.37 -19.91 -1.49
C PRO A 433 13.34 -20.26 0.02
N PRO A 434 12.84 -21.45 0.46
CA PRO A 434 12.22 -22.51 -0.33
C PRO A 434 10.75 -22.28 -0.71
N TYR A 435 10.26 -23.00 -1.72
CA TYR A 435 8.83 -23.10 -2.03
C TYR A 435 8.18 -24.09 -1.05
N VAL A 436 7.22 -23.63 -0.25
CA VAL A 436 6.55 -24.39 0.81
C VAL A 436 5.19 -24.91 0.36
N HIS A 437 4.43 -24.09 -0.37
CA HIS A 437 3.13 -24.43 -0.93
C HIS A 437 3.13 -24.40 -2.46
N SER A 438 2.19 -25.11 -3.09
CA SER A 438 2.05 -25.13 -4.55
C SER A 438 1.33 -23.90 -5.11
N GLN A 439 0.65 -23.13 -4.24
CA GLN A 439 0.01 -21.87 -4.55
C GLN A 439 -0.15 -21.04 -3.27
N SER A 440 -0.19 -19.72 -3.44
CA SER A 440 -0.48 -18.77 -2.36
C SER A 440 -1.97 -18.76 -2.02
N ARG A 441 -2.32 -18.27 -0.83
CA ARG A 441 -3.69 -18.24 -0.33
C ARG A 441 -3.93 -17.10 0.65
N ALA A 442 -5.14 -16.58 0.68
CA ALA A 442 -5.65 -15.88 1.85
C ALA A 442 -6.07 -16.92 2.89
N LEU A 443 -5.56 -16.79 4.11
CA LEU A 443 -5.72 -17.77 5.20
C LEU A 443 -6.35 -17.11 6.40
N LYS A 444 -7.42 -17.73 6.94
CA LYS A 444 -8.03 -17.34 8.21
C LYS A 444 -7.83 -18.44 9.25
N LEU A 445 -7.25 -18.06 10.39
CA LEU A 445 -7.02 -18.93 11.55
C LEU A 445 -7.90 -18.54 12.73
N GLU A 446 -8.31 -19.54 13.53
CA GLU A 446 -8.87 -19.37 14.86
C GLU A 446 -7.81 -19.77 15.89
N LEU A 447 -7.53 -18.86 16.85
CA LEU A 447 -6.60 -19.09 17.93
C LEU A 447 -7.34 -19.51 19.20
N ASN A 448 -6.87 -20.56 19.85
CA ASN A 448 -7.30 -20.92 21.19
C ASN A 448 -6.18 -20.58 22.18
N LEU A 449 -6.23 -19.39 22.76
CA LEU A 449 -5.21 -18.89 23.69
C LEU A 449 -5.10 -19.71 24.98
N LYS A 450 -6.16 -20.41 25.40
CA LYS A 450 -6.13 -21.28 26.58
C LYS A 450 -5.33 -22.56 26.36
N HIS A 451 -5.44 -23.13 25.17
CA HIS A 451 -4.81 -24.41 24.80
C HIS A 451 -3.62 -24.23 23.88
N MET A 452 -3.33 -22.99 23.50
CA MET A 452 -2.26 -22.61 22.56
C MET A 452 -2.32 -23.45 21.27
N THR A 453 -3.49 -23.42 20.61
CA THR A 453 -3.72 -24.08 19.31
C THR A 453 -4.22 -23.07 18.28
N ALA A 454 -3.88 -23.29 17.03
CA ALA A 454 -4.38 -22.52 15.90
C ALA A 454 -4.90 -23.45 14.81
N ASP A 455 -6.14 -23.24 14.40
CA ASP A 455 -6.85 -24.08 13.44
C ASP A 455 -7.36 -23.26 12.26
N VAL A 456 -7.43 -23.88 11.07
CA VAL A 456 -7.93 -23.22 9.85
C VAL A 456 -9.44 -23.04 9.93
N VAL A 457 -9.88 -21.79 9.78
CA VAL A 457 -11.32 -21.46 9.62
C VAL A 457 -11.71 -21.48 8.15
N SER A 458 -10.91 -20.84 7.31
CA SER A 458 -11.14 -20.76 5.86
C SER A 458 -9.85 -20.41 5.12
N GLN A 459 -9.86 -20.71 3.83
CA GLN A 459 -8.83 -20.23 2.91
C GLN A 459 -9.45 -19.82 1.58
N ARG A 460 -8.80 -18.90 0.85
CA ARG A 460 -9.17 -18.52 -0.52
C ARG A 460 -8.01 -18.85 -1.44
N LEU A 461 -8.35 -19.54 -2.51
CA LEU A 461 -7.42 -19.98 -3.54
C LEU A 461 -7.88 -19.39 -4.88
N HIS A 462 -6.95 -18.91 -5.68
CA HIS A 462 -7.26 -18.44 -7.02
C HIS A 462 -7.35 -19.61 -8.01
N SER A 463 -8.15 -19.44 -9.06
CA SER A 463 -8.23 -20.39 -10.17
C SER A 463 -8.14 -19.64 -11.50
N PRO A 464 -7.09 -19.85 -12.30
CA PRO A 464 -5.99 -20.83 -12.11
C PRO A 464 -5.13 -20.52 -10.87
N PRO A 465 -4.36 -21.52 -10.37
CA PRO A 465 -3.49 -21.32 -9.21
C PRO A 465 -2.48 -20.20 -9.42
N LEU A 466 -2.33 -19.34 -8.42
CA LEU A 466 -1.32 -18.29 -8.37
C LEU A 466 -0.30 -18.61 -7.27
N LEU A 467 0.96 -18.30 -7.54
CA LEU A 467 2.05 -18.42 -6.59
C LEU A 467 2.78 -17.09 -6.52
N SER A 468 2.68 -16.42 -5.38
CA SER A 468 3.33 -15.16 -5.07
C SER A 468 4.49 -15.41 -4.13
N SER A 469 5.64 -14.81 -4.38
CA SER A 469 6.82 -14.95 -3.52
C SER A 469 6.97 -13.79 -2.53
N TYR A 470 6.19 -12.75 -2.68
CA TYR A 470 6.21 -11.56 -1.84
C TYR A 470 4.93 -10.75 -2.00
N GLU A 471 4.64 -9.88 -1.01
CA GLU A 471 3.51 -8.96 -1.00
C GLU A 471 2.15 -9.67 -0.88
N GLY A 472 1.06 -8.91 -0.97
CA GLY A 472 -0.30 -9.43 -0.92
C GLY A 472 -1.00 -9.15 0.41
N ASN A 473 -2.33 -9.26 0.38
CA ASN A 473 -3.18 -8.99 1.54
C ASN A 473 -4.50 -9.76 1.47
N ASP A 474 -5.15 -9.89 2.64
CA ASP A 474 -6.51 -10.41 2.78
C ASP A 474 -7.37 -9.46 3.61
N GLU A 475 -8.07 -8.54 2.95
CA GLU A 475 -8.97 -7.60 3.59
C GLU A 475 -10.36 -8.21 3.80
N GLN A 476 -10.85 -8.21 5.05
CA GLN A 476 -12.21 -8.63 5.34
C GLN A 476 -13.21 -7.48 5.15
N LEU A 477 -14.04 -7.59 4.12
CA LEU A 477 -15.09 -6.62 3.80
C LEU A 477 -16.36 -6.82 4.64
N PRO A 478 -17.24 -5.79 4.73
CA PRO A 478 -18.58 -5.95 5.29
C PRO A 478 -19.34 -7.13 4.67
N GLY A 479 -20.07 -7.87 5.48
CA GLY A 479 -20.77 -9.08 5.06
C GLY A 479 -19.88 -10.32 4.96
N ARG A 480 -18.67 -10.28 5.54
CA ARG A 480 -17.69 -11.37 5.60
C ARG A 480 -17.20 -11.82 4.22
N ASN A 481 -17.14 -10.91 3.27
CA ASN A 481 -16.42 -11.14 2.02
C ASN A 481 -14.94 -10.91 2.26
N ASP A 482 -14.09 -11.61 1.51
CA ASP A 482 -12.66 -11.41 1.53
C ASP A 482 -12.25 -10.72 0.22
N PHE A 483 -11.43 -9.65 0.29
CA PHE A 483 -10.82 -9.02 -0.86
C PHE A 483 -9.31 -9.26 -0.81
N VAL A 484 -8.79 -9.95 -1.81
CA VAL A 484 -7.43 -10.48 -1.82
C VAL A 484 -6.62 -9.76 -2.89
N GLY A 485 -5.54 -9.10 -2.48
CA GLY A 485 -4.46 -8.69 -3.36
C GLY A 485 -3.45 -9.83 -3.46
N TRP A 486 -3.06 -10.22 -4.69
CA TRP A 486 -2.22 -11.39 -4.92
C TRP A 486 -0.71 -11.07 -5.00
N GLY A 487 -0.29 -9.94 -4.42
CA GLY A 487 1.12 -9.54 -4.30
C GLY A 487 1.86 -9.49 -5.63
N GLN A 488 2.89 -10.30 -5.79
CA GLN A 488 3.68 -10.43 -7.01
C GLN A 488 2.86 -10.78 -8.26
N GLN A 489 1.63 -11.26 -8.09
CA GLN A 489 0.74 -11.58 -9.20
C GLN A 489 -0.15 -10.39 -9.57
N PRO A 490 -0.42 -10.14 -10.86
CA PRO A 490 -1.17 -8.95 -11.29
C PRO A 490 -2.66 -8.97 -10.96
N TYR A 491 -3.12 -9.78 -10.01
CA TYR A 491 -4.53 -10.04 -9.73
C TYR A 491 -4.98 -9.42 -8.41
N PHE A 492 -6.29 -9.11 -8.36
CA PHE A 492 -7.04 -8.76 -7.15
C PHE A 492 -8.46 -9.31 -7.24
N SER A 493 -8.91 -9.99 -6.19
CA SER A 493 -10.11 -10.84 -6.25
C SER A 493 -10.99 -10.67 -5.02
N GLN A 494 -12.32 -10.82 -5.17
CA GLN A 494 -13.25 -10.86 -4.04
C GLN A 494 -13.95 -12.21 -3.97
N TYR A 495 -14.02 -12.74 -2.76
CA TYR A 495 -14.73 -13.97 -2.44
C TYR A 495 -15.89 -13.69 -1.50
N ASN A 496 -17.01 -14.38 -1.69
CA ASN A 496 -18.10 -14.34 -0.73
C ASN A 496 -17.82 -15.27 0.48
N PRO A 497 -18.65 -15.22 1.55
CA PRO A 497 -18.44 -16.06 2.74
C PRO A 497 -18.40 -17.57 2.46
N GLN A 498 -19.01 -18.02 1.36
CA GLN A 498 -19.00 -19.44 0.93
C GLN A 498 -17.74 -19.79 0.11
N GLY A 499 -16.80 -18.86 -0.03
CA GLY A 499 -15.56 -19.05 -0.79
C GLY A 499 -15.74 -18.99 -2.32
N LYS A 500 -16.90 -18.53 -2.82
CA LYS A 500 -17.12 -18.35 -4.26
C LYS A 500 -16.49 -17.04 -4.71
N LEU A 501 -15.71 -17.08 -5.78
CA LEU A 501 -15.18 -15.90 -6.47
C LEU A 501 -16.33 -15.08 -7.06
N VAL A 502 -16.50 -13.83 -6.63
CA VAL A 502 -17.57 -12.91 -7.05
C VAL A 502 -17.06 -11.69 -7.83
N PHE A 503 -15.78 -11.42 -7.71
CA PHE A 503 -15.12 -10.38 -8.49
C PHE A 503 -13.68 -10.81 -8.76
N ASP A 504 -13.17 -10.47 -9.95
CA ASP A 504 -11.80 -10.71 -10.33
C ASP A 504 -11.33 -9.64 -11.31
N GLY A 505 -10.18 -9.07 -11.03
CA GLY A 505 -9.52 -8.06 -11.85
C GLY A 505 -8.02 -8.29 -11.90
N ARG A 506 -7.40 -7.71 -12.93
CA ARG A 506 -5.94 -7.75 -13.07
C ARG A 506 -5.42 -6.54 -13.83
N PHE A 507 -4.15 -6.23 -13.67
CA PHE A 507 -3.44 -5.35 -14.58
C PHE A 507 -3.37 -5.94 -16.00
N VAL A 508 -3.33 -5.09 -17.00
CA VAL A 508 -3.27 -5.54 -18.41
C VAL A 508 -1.91 -6.18 -18.73
N ASP A 509 -0.87 -5.67 -18.11
CA ASP A 509 0.49 -6.21 -18.14
C ASP A 509 0.77 -7.05 -16.87
N ASP A 510 2.04 -7.32 -16.59
CA ASP A 510 2.48 -8.01 -15.39
C ASP A 510 2.79 -7.04 -14.23
N ASN A 511 2.13 -5.87 -14.19
CA ASN A 511 2.24 -4.93 -13.08
C ASN A 511 1.73 -5.54 -11.79
N ILE A 512 2.26 -5.08 -10.66
CA ILE A 512 1.93 -5.58 -9.33
C ILE A 512 1.52 -4.42 -8.42
N THR A 513 0.92 -4.75 -7.29
CA THR A 513 0.62 -3.80 -6.22
C THR A 513 0.91 -4.46 -4.88
N TYR A 514 1.58 -3.75 -3.99
CA TYR A 514 1.96 -4.26 -2.68
C TYR A 514 0.74 -4.86 -1.95
N ARG A 515 -0.36 -4.10 -1.87
CA ARG A 515 -1.67 -4.52 -1.39
C ARG A 515 -2.76 -3.97 -2.29
N ALA A 516 -3.91 -4.62 -2.31
CA ALA A 516 -5.12 -4.16 -2.97
C ALA A 516 -6.26 -4.10 -1.95
N TYR A 517 -6.97 -2.96 -1.90
CA TYR A 517 -8.05 -2.74 -0.95
C TYR A 517 -9.36 -2.35 -1.64
N ARG A 518 -10.47 -2.42 -0.89
CA ARG A 518 -11.78 -2.06 -1.41
C ARG A 518 -12.60 -1.27 -0.41
N PHE A 519 -12.73 0.04 -0.63
CA PHE A 519 -13.48 0.96 0.22
C PHE A 519 -14.52 1.76 -0.55
N GLN A 520 -15.42 2.43 0.17
CA GLN A 520 -16.32 3.44 -0.39
C GLN A 520 -15.63 4.80 -0.30
N TRP A 521 -15.35 5.43 -1.45
CA TRP A 521 -14.67 6.72 -1.44
C TRP A 521 -15.53 7.84 -2.04
N THR A 522 -15.50 9.01 -1.40
CA THR A 522 -16.10 10.22 -1.91
C THR A 522 -15.05 11.31 -2.03
N GLY A 523 -14.62 11.57 -3.27
CA GLY A 523 -13.65 12.60 -3.60
C GLY A 523 -14.32 13.89 -4.11
N THR A 524 -13.84 15.03 -3.62
CA THR A 524 -14.31 16.38 -3.98
C THR A 524 -13.12 17.29 -4.28
N PRO A 525 -12.46 17.14 -5.45
CA PRO A 525 -11.28 17.94 -5.79
C PRO A 525 -11.58 19.44 -5.77
N THR A 526 -10.63 20.24 -5.30
CA THR A 526 -10.72 21.72 -5.34
C THR A 526 -10.29 22.30 -6.67
N THR A 527 -9.49 21.57 -7.46
CA THR A 527 -9.10 21.97 -8.82
C THR A 527 -10.30 21.94 -9.77
N PRO A 528 -10.36 22.81 -10.79
CA PRO A 528 -11.43 22.75 -11.80
C PRO A 528 -11.30 21.53 -12.71
N PRO A 529 -12.38 21.11 -13.41
CA PRO A 529 -12.31 20.08 -14.44
C PRO A 529 -11.30 20.42 -15.54
N ALA A 530 -10.59 19.41 -16.05
CA ALA A 530 -9.68 19.52 -17.19
C ALA A 530 -10.45 19.36 -18.50
N VAL A 531 -10.09 20.15 -19.54
CA VAL A 531 -10.76 20.14 -20.83
C VAL A 531 -9.75 20.20 -21.97
N ALA A 532 -9.95 19.36 -22.98
CA ALA A 532 -9.29 19.44 -24.28
C ALA A 532 -10.32 19.43 -25.41
N THR A 533 -9.91 19.86 -26.60
CA THR A 533 -10.80 19.90 -27.76
C THR A 533 -10.12 19.39 -29.04
N ALA A 534 -10.87 18.65 -29.86
CA ALA A 534 -10.46 18.27 -31.17
C ALA A 534 -11.53 18.74 -32.21
N ARG A 535 -11.09 19.39 -33.30
CA ARG A 535 -11.98 19.87 -34.34
C ARG A 535 -12.03 18.90 -35.52
N HIS A 536 -13.25 18.60 -35.95
CA HIS A 536 -13.53 17.75 -37.13
C HIS A 536 -14.49 18.48 -38.06
N GLY A 537 -13.95 19.36 -38.89
CA GLY A 537 -14.73 20.20 -39.82
C GLY A 537 -15.67 21.16 -39.06
N ARG A 538 -16.99 20.98 -39.24
CA ARG A 538 -18.05 21.78 -38.57
C ARG A 538 -18.41 21.25 -37.18
N LYS A 539 -17.89 20.11 -36.80
CA LYS A 539 -18.07 19.51 -35.47
C LYS A 539 -16.79 19.67 -34.65
N MET A 540 -16.91 19.55 -33.36
CA MET A 540 -15.81 19.41 -32.43
C MET A 540 -16.15 18.35 -31.38
N THR A 541 -15.14 17.70 -30.86
CA THR A 541 -15.23 16.87 -29.66
C THR A 541 -14.59 17.63 -28.48
N VAL A 542 -15.33 17.76 -27.41
CA VAL A 542 -14.85 18.27 -26.12
C VAL A 542 -14.57 17.07 -25.24
N TYR A 543 -13.32 16.90 -24.83
CA TYR A 543 -12.89 15.90 -23.86
C TYR A 543 -12.84 16.55 -22.50
N VAL A 544 -13.50 15.95 -21.52
CA VAL A 544 -13.55 16.48 -20.15
C VAL A 544 -13.32 15.38 -19.14
N SER A 545 -12.49 15.66 -18.15
CA SER A 545 -12.26 14.83 -16.95
C SER A 545 -12.15 15.70 -15.71
N TRP A 546 -12.31 15.07 -14.56
CA TRP A 546 -12.02 15.70 -13.27
C TRP A 546 -11.47 14.64 -12.33
N ASN A 547 -10.15 14.62 -12.21
CA ASN A 547 -9.39 13.62 -11.47
C ASN A 547 -9.89 13.55 -10.03
N GLY A 548 -10.44 12.40 -9.62
CA GLY A 548 -10.93 12.15 -8.27
C GLY A 548 -12.38 12.60 -7.98
N ALA A 549 -13.07 13.27 -8.88
CA ALA A 549 -14.45 13.69 -8.63
C ALA A 549 -15.44 12.52 -8.76
N THR A 550 -15.97 12.05 -7.63
CA THR A 550 -16.90 10.91 -7.59
C THR A 550 -18.36 11.30 -7.78
N ASN A 551 -18.75 12.52 -7.41
CA ASN A 551 -20.15 12.99 -7.41
C ASN A 551 -20.64 13.55 -8.75
N VAL A 552 -19.82 13.53 -9.81
CA VAL A 552 -20.19 14.04 -11.14
C VAL A 552 -21.12 13.05 -11.85
N VAL A 553 -22.30 13.51 -12.23
CA VAL A 553 -23.32 12.75 -12.97
C VAL A 553 -23.32 13.13 -14.44
N SER A 554 -23.10 14.41 -14.76
CA SER A 554 -23.12 14.92 -16.13
C SER A 554 -22.26 16.16 -16.29
N TRP A 555 -22.03 16.54 -17.55
CA TRP A 555 -21.23 17.67 -17.95
C TRP A 555 -22.09 18.67 -18.75
N ARG A 556 -22.01 19.97 -18.41
CA ARG A 556 -22.61 21.05 -19.20
C ARG A 556 -21.50 21.79 -19.93
N VAL A 557 -21.53 21.69 -21.27
CA VAL A 557 -20.60 22.40 -22.13
C VAL A 557 -21.13 23.80 -22.42
N PHE A 558 -20.28 24.79 -22.27
CA PHE A 558 -20.49 26.18 -22.67
C PHE A 558 -19.63 26.48 -23.88
N GLY A 559 -20.15 27.24 -24.85
CA GLY A 559 -19.41 27.61 -26.04
C GLY A 559 -19.81 28.96 -26.59
N GLY A 560 -18.86 29.65 -27.25
CA GLY A 560 -19.06 30.99 -27.81
C GLY A 560 -18.04 31.36 -28.84
N GLY A 561 -18.25 32.54 -29.45
CA GLY A 561 -17.31 33.15 -30.41
C GLY A 561 -16.12 33.84 -29.72
N SER A 562 -16.24 34.17 -28.43
CA SER A 562 -15.20 34.74 -27.58
C SER A 562 -15.22 34.13 -26.20
N ALA A 563 -14.11 34.25 -25.45
CA ALA A 563 -13.98 33.73 -24.09
C ALA A 563 -14.99 34.36 -23.11
N ALA A 564 -15.38 35.63 -23.32
CA ALA A 564 -16.32 36.36 -22.49
C ALA A 564 -17.81 36.06 -22.80
N ALA A 565 -18.12 35.43 -23.96
CA ALA A 565 -19.50 35.24 -24.43
C ALA A 565 -19.91 33.78 -24.54
N LEU A 566 -19.59 32.98 -23.51
CA LEU A 566 -19.95 31.56 -23.45
C LEU A 566 -21.41 31.36 -23.01
N LYS A 567 -22.16 30.57 -23.76
CA LYS A 567 -23.53 30.14 -23.45
C LYS A 567 -23.60 28.61 -23.34
N PRO A 568 -24.56 28.07 -22.57
CA PRO A 568 -24.79 26.63 -22.55
C PRO A 568 -25.06 26.09 -23.96
N VAL A 569 -24.41 24.99 -24.34
CA VAL A 569 -24.53 24.35 -25.67
C VAL A 569 -25.17 22.99 -25.58
N VAL A 570 -24.69 22.15 -24.67
CA VAL A 570 -25.15 20.78 -24.48
C VAL A 570 -24.86 20.29 -23.08
N THR A 571 -25.71 19.41 -22.56
CA THR A 571 -25.46 18.63 -21.35
C THR A 571 -25.39 17.16 -21.73
N ALA A 572 -24.36 16.45 -21.26
CA ALA A 572 -24.13 15.04 -21.55
C ALA A 572 -23.80 14.27 -20.26
N PRO A 573 -24.23 13.00 -20.12
CA PRO A 573 -23.89 12.18 -18.97
C PRO A 573 -22.39 11.92 -18.88
N LYS A 574 -21.86 11.79 -17.65
CA LYS A 574 -20.46 11.33 -17.42
C LYS A 574 -20.30 9.89 -17.93
N LYS A 575 -19.21 9.65 -18.65
CA LYS A 575 -18.82 8.32 -19.13
C LYS A 575 -17.35 8.08 -18.81
N GLY A 576 -17.09 7.25 -17.83
CA GLY A 576 -15.72 6.95 -17.38
C GLY A 576 -14.97 8.15 -16.78
N PHE A 577 -13.65 8.07 -16.76
CA PHE A 577 -12.77 9.14 -16.29
C PHE A 577 -12.84 10.36 -17.24
N GLU A 578 -12.60 10.15 -18.53
CA GLU A 578 -12.74 11.17 -19.54
C GLU A 578 -14.02 10.96 -20.37
N THR A 579 -14.81 12.00 -20.52
CA THR A 579 -16.03 11.98 -21.35
C THR A 579 -15.81 12.77 -22.64
N ALA A 580 -16.00 12.13 -23.79
CA ALA A 580 -15.96 12.78 -25.10
C ALA A 580 -17.36 13.26 -25.52
N ILE A 581 -17.53 14.57 -25.71
CA ILE A 581 -18.82 15.21 -26.04
C ILE A 581 -18.73 15.87 -27.40
N THR A 582 -19.47 15.36 -28.38
CA THR A 582 -19.51 15.93 -29.72
C THR A 582 -20.57 17.03 -29.81
N THR A 583 -20.18 18.20 -30.36
CA THR A 583 -21.07 19.35 -30.59
C THR A 583 -20.65 20.13 -31.84
N GLY A 584 -21.43 21.15 -32.23
CA GLY A 584 -21.06 22.08 -33.30
C GLY A 584 -19.81 22.89 -32.91
N ALA A 585 -18.92 23.15 -33.87
CA ALA A 585 -17.70 23.89 -33.61
C ALA A 585 -17.97 25.32 -33.10
N ARG A 586 -17.20 25.77 -32.11
CA ARG A 586 -17.21 27.10 -31.50
C ARG A 586 -15.78 27.64 -31.51
N GLY A 587 -15.59 28.92 -31.18
CA GLY A 587 -14.27 29.51 -30.99
C GLY A 587 -13.67 29.19 -29.61
N TYR A 588 -14.51 29.15 -28.59
CA TYR A 588 -14.12 28.95 -27.19
C TYR A 588 -15.11 28.05 -26.50
N VAL A 589 -14.64 27.24 -25.57
CA VAL A 589 -15.44 26.34 -24.73
C VAL A 589 -14.97 26.33 -23.28
N ALA A 590 -15.91 26.07 -22.38
CA ALA A 590 -15.66 25.69 -20.98
C ALA A 590 -16.68 24.63 -20.55
N VAL A 591 -16.41 23.90 -19.49
CA VAL A 591 -17.29 22.83 -18.99
C VAL A 591 -17.58 23.03 -17.51
N GLN A 592 -18.83 22.78 -17.10
CA GLN A 592 -19.30 22.72 -15.72
C GLN A 592 -19.66 21.27 -15.38
N ALA A 593 -19.08 20.75 -14.31
CA ALA A 593 -19.52 19.49 -13.71
C ALA A 593 -20.89 19.66 -13.05
N LEU A 594 -21.76 18.68 -13.20
CA LEU A 594 -23.08 18.63 -12.60
C LEU A 594 -23.24 17.33 -11.80
N GLY A 595 -23.70 17.48 -10.55
CA GLY A 595 -24.07 16.39 -9.68
C GLY A 595 -25.55 16.01 -9.80
N PHE A 596 -26.04 15.34 -8.76
CA PHE A 596 -27.45 14.93 -8.67
C PHE A 596 -28.40 16.13 -8.89
N LYS A 597 -29.52 15.90 -9.58
CA LYS A 597 -30.50 16.93 -10.01
C LYS A 597 -29.86 18.11 -10.78
N ALA A 598 -28.80 17.84 -11.54
CA ALA A 598 -28.07 18.85 -12.34
C ALA A 598 -27.51 20.04 -11.52
N ARG A 599 -27.25 19.86 -10.22
CA ARG A 599 -26.61 20.87 -9.36
C ARG A 599 -25.16 21.09 -9.83
N PRO A 600 -24.72 22.34 -10.05
CA PRO A 600 -23.32 22.62 -10.36
C PRO A 600 -22.40 22.18 -9.22
N LEU A 601 -21.27 21.54 -9.58
CA LEU A 601 -20.22 21.13 -8.67
C LEU A 601 -18.96 21.92 -8.96
N GLY A 602 -18.37 22.51 -7.95
CA GLY A 602 -17.13 23.28 -8.05
C GLY A 602 -17.18 24.42 -9.07
N SER A 603 -16.02 24.89 -9.50
CA SER A 603 -15.89 25.91 -10.53
C SER A 603 -15.97 25.31 -11.95
N ARG A 604 -16.19 26.16 -12.94
CA ARG A 604 -16.03 25.75 -14.34
C ARG A 604 -14.57 25.50 -14.66
N SER A 605 -14.34 24.67 -15.69
CA SER A 605 -13.02 24.52 -16.28
C SER A 605 -12.45 25.86 -16.76
N ALA A 606 -11.15 25.90 -16.99
CA ALA A 606 -10.54 26.98 -17.79
C ALA A 606 -11.25 27.08 -19.15
N VAL A 607 -11.25 28.28 -19.73
CA VAL A 607 -11.76 28.51 -21.09
C VAL A 607 -10.68 28.07 -22.09
N VAL A 608 -11.02 27.14 -22.96
CA VAL A 608 -10.12 26.60 -23.99
C VAL A 608 -10.51 27.18 -25.35
N GLN A 609 -9.52 27.68 -26.11
CA GLN A 609 -9.70 28.05 -27.49
C GLN A 609 -9.72 26.79 -28.38
N VAL A 610 -10.75 26.67 -29.20
CA VAL A 610 -10.88 25.55 -30.11
C VAL A 610 -9.95 25.76 -31.34
N PRO A 611 -9.17 24.76 -31.75
CA PRO A 611 -8.29 24.91 -32.91
C PRO A 611 -9.04 25.43 -34.18
N ALA A 612 -8.41 26.34 -34.91
CA ALA A 612 -8.95 26.83 -36.17
C ALA A 612 -9.15 25.67 -37.18
N PRO A 613 -10.11 25.77 -38.10
CA PRO A 613 -10.19 24.77 -39.18
C PRO A 613 -8.89 24.75 -39.99
N PRO A 614 -8.46 23.59 -40.46
CA PRO A 614 -7.32 23.54 -41.36
C PRO A 614 -7.58 24.43 -42.56
N PRO A 615 -6.57 25.16 -43.06
CA PRO A 615 -6.74 25.98 -44.24
C PRO A 615 -7.27 25.12 -45.41
N PRO A 616 -8.14 25.67 -46.25
CA PRO A 616 -8.66 24.93 -47.40
C PRO A 616 -7.47 24.40 -48.22
N PRO A 617 -7.55 23.17 -48.75
CA PRO A 617 -6.49 22.65 -49.60
C PRO A 617 -6.21 23.62 -50.72
N LYS A 618 -4.93 23.98 -50.92
CA LYS A 618 -4.53 24.83 -52.06
C LYS A 618 -5.16 24.27 -53.33
N PRO A 619 -5.79 25.09 -54.17
CA PRO A 619 -6.36 24.62 -55.43
C PRO A 619 -5.30 23.78 -56.17
N LYS A 620 -5.67 22.58 -56.58
CA LYS A 620 -4.77 21.77 -57.41
C LYS A 620 -4.35 22.63 -58.61
N PRO A 621 -3.07 22.73 -58.92
CA PRO A 621 -2.64 23.45 -60.15
C PRO A 621 -3.46 22.97 -61.34
N LYS A 622 -4.06 23.91 -62.09
CA LYS A 622 -4.77 23.55 -63.32
C LYS A 622 -3.83 22.68 -64.16
N PRO A 623 -4.29 21.57 -64.71
CA PRO A 623 -3.45 20.75 -65.60
C PRO A 623 -2.80 21.62 -66.62
N LYS A 624 -1.48 21.60 -66.77
CA LYS A 624 -0.79 22.27 -67.90
C LYS A 624 -1.40 21.77 -69.15
N PRO A 625 -1.70 22.65 -70.13
CA PRO A 625 -2.21 22.23 -71.44
C PRO A 625 -1.30 21.15 -72.00
N LYS A 626 -1.89 20.05 -72.47
CA LYS A 626 -1.13 18.99 -73.14
C LYS A 626 -0.35 19.62 -74.35
N PRO A 627 0.95 19.33 -74.47
CA PRO A 627 1.72 19.79 -75.64
C PRO A 627 1.05 19.31 -76.96
N LYS A 628 0.89 20.21 -77.93
CA LYS A 628 0.39 19.83 -79.24
C LYS A 628 1.28 18.72 -79.81
N PRO A 629 0.71 17.68 -80.46
CA PRO A 629 1.50 16.60 -81.07
C PRO A 629 2.47 17.13 -82.11
N LYS A 630 3.74 16.78 -81.99
CA LYS A 630 4.75 17.05 -83.01
C LYS A 630 4.39 16.29 -84.33
N PRO A 631 4.60 16.86 -85.52
CA PRO A 631 4.34 16.17 -86.76
C PRO A 631 5.22 14.93 -86.96
N LYS A 632 4.63 13.84 -87.44
CA LYS A 632 5.33 12.57 -87.70
C LYS A 632 6.40 12.78 -88.80
N PRO A 633 7.63 12.28 -88.63
CA PRO A 633 8.64 12.27 -89.70
C PRO A 633 8.27 11.22 -90.76
N LYS A 634 8.51 11.59 -92.04
CA LYS A 634 8.34 10.71 -93.20
C LYS A 634 9.35 9.53 -93.14
N PRO A 635 8.97 8.36 -93.71
CA PRO A 635 9.85 7.17 -93.64
C PRO A 635 11.01 7.28 -94.58
N LYS A 636 12.22 7.01 -94.13
CA LYS A 636 13.40 6.75 -94.99
C LYS A 636 13.57 5.24 -95.14
N LEU A 637 13.59 4.83 -96.42
CA LEU A 637 14.03 3.52 -96.86
C LEU A 637 15.47 3.26 -96.41
N THR A 638 15.71 2.11 -95.86
CA THR A 638 17.09 1.62 -95.70
C THR A 638 17.14 0.09 -95.84
N VAL A 639 18.06 -0.26 -96.65
CA VAL A 639 18.45 -1.55 -97.15
C VAL A 639 18.94 -2.52 -96.07
N ARG A 640 18.56 -3.76 -96.27
CA ARG A 640 19.01 -4.94 -95.48
C ARG A 640 20.52 -5.16 -95.60
N ARG A 641 21.13 -5.55 -94.49
CA ARG A 641 22.22 -6.53 -94.54
C ARG A 641 22.16 -7.44 -93.29
N ALA A 642 22.11 -8.74 -93.58
CA ALA A 642 22.07 -9.85 -92.63
C ALA A 642 23.46 -10.22 -92.07
N ALA A 643 23.53 -10.75 -90.89
CA ALA A 643 24.29 -11.92 -90.51
C ALA A 643 24.44 -11.92 -88.99
N ARG A 644 23.94 -12.83 -88.42
CA ARG A 644 24.26 -14.20 -87.91
C ARG A 644 24.68 -14.26 -86.42
N THR A 645 23.83 -14.93 -85.73
CA THR A 645 24.09 -16.04 -84.72
C THR A 645 25.12 -15.78 -83.66
N ALA A 646 24.83 -16.02 -82.35
CA ALA A 646 24.46 -17.26 -81.72
C ALA A 646 24.07 -16.92 -80.24
N ALA A 647 22.98 -17.39 -79.75
CA ALA A 647 22.78 -18.49 -78.86
C ALA A 647 23.63 -18.45 -77.56
N ALA A 648 23.00 -18.32 -76.42
CA ALA A 648 22.68 -19.35 -75.50
C ALA A 648 22.18 -18.84 -74.12
N LYS A 649 21.05 -19.33 -73.69
CA LYS A 649 20.56 -19.51 -72.37
C LYS A 649 21.38 -20.66 -71.71
N PRO A 650 21.20 -21.03 -70.44
CA PRO A 650 20.37 -20.54 -69.29
C PRO A 650 21.00 -20.81 -67.92
N THR A 651 20.13 -20.61 -66.88
CA THR A 651 20.08 -21.31 -65.57
C THR A 651 21.11 -20.88 -64.53
N SER A 652 20.86 -20.83 -63.24
CA SER A 652 19.94 -21.48 -62.31
C SER A 652 20.18 -20.92 -60.90
N LYS A 653 19.16 -20.93 -60.05
CA LYS A 653 19.32 -20.95 -58.60
C LYS A 653 20.05 -22.22 -58.13
N PRO A 654 20.65 -22.19 -56.92
CA PRO A 654 20.07 -22.81 -55.75
C PRO A 654 20.36 -22.02 -54.46
N SER A 655 19.46 -21.96 -53.51
CA SER A 655 19.02 -22.88 -52.45
C SER A 655 20.07 -23.23 -51.38
N ALA A 656 19.78 -22.74 -50.18
CA ALA A 656 19.95 -23.31 -48.85
C ALA A 656 21.27 -23.99 -48.44
N LYS A 657 21.75 -23.56 -47.25
CA LYS A 657 22.00 -24.50 -46.15
C LYS A 657 22.24 -23.77 -44.80
N ARG A 658 21.49 -24.18 -43.87
CA ARG A 658 21.54 -24.29 -42.44
C ARG A 658 22.92 -24.77 -41.93
N THR A 659 23.45 -24.16 -40.90
CA THR A 659 24.26 -24.90 -39.90
C THR A 659 24.04 -24.30 -38.51
N THR A 660 23.75 -25.19 -37.64
CA THR A 660 23.66 -25.17 -36.16
C THR A 660 25.07 -25.21 -35.55
N ALA A 661 25.20 -24.63 -34.36
CA ALA A 661 25.95 -25.12 -33.17
C ALA A 661 26.16 -23.91 -32.24
N ASN A 662 25.67 -23.91 -31.09
CA ASN A 662 25.88 -24.63 -29.82
C ASN A 662 26.89 -23.96 -28.89
N SER A 663 26.40 -23.77 -27.67
CA SER A 663 27.05 -23.83 -26.35
C SER A 663 28.02 -22.71 -25.93
N ARG A 664 27.67 -21.93 -24.99
CA ARG A 664 27.88 -22.16 -23.54
C ARG A 664 27.08 -21.15 -22.72
#